data_e22107393ef11c7f50db90690ced952d
#
_entry.id   e22107393ef11c7f50db90690ced952d
#
_cell.length_a   1.000
_cell.length_b   1.000
_cell.length_c   1.000
_cell.angle_alpha   90.00
_cell.angle_beta   90.00
_cell.angle_gamma   90.00
#
_symmetry.space_group_name_H-M   'P 1'
#
loop_
_entity.id
_entity.type
_entity.pdbx_description
1 polymer ?
#
loop_
_entity_poly.entity_id
_entity_poly.type
_entity_poly.pdbx_seq_one_letter_code
_entity_poly.pdbx_strand_id
1 'polypeptide(L)'
;MVKFVLSFYLLAAVLITPTLCANVDFAHEVVPLLKDKCIECHGGDKSKGGFSMNTRALVLEGDVLVLGKPEESLLIELMLTDDEDERMPPPKKQKHPLSEKEIDVFRRWIAAGVPWADGITFANERYQPPLKPRKVKLPKGVTGAAAVDYLVRKTMGEEKTKAVSAADDAVFLRRLYLDVTGLPPNDEARKRLATGDLDRVGEVERVLSDNQAYAEHWMVFWNDLLRNEFAGTGFIDGGRKQITGWLYKSLLENKPYDAFVSQLISPVEGSGGFMRGIKWRGNVNASQTQAIQFSQNISQVFMGINMKCASCHDSFVNEWTLKDAYSLAAITSEKPLEMFRCDKPTGKVAKAAWIYPELGDIDPNLPRDKRLVRLAELMTHPENGRMQRTIVNRLWKQLMGRGIVHPVETMDLEPWNEELLDFLANTLVREKYDIKSVMRVILNSDVYRMQSELVKQKEAGKKFRGPVSRRLSAEQFIDTIRSTTGVWPKPDGNAFKKGARGGQLRVVMEAHGLKKWDNRPIRSVFTPRDLLQAALGRPHREQVVTNRPELFTTLEAMNLANGDALANILREGAVAMMKKYGKPDELIRRVYAVALTREPSQQEWNVARSLMGDKLSADGTEDFLWMVFMLPEFNYVN
;
A
#
# COMPACT_ATOMS: atom_id res chain seq x y z
N MET A 1 -25.14 95.91 -27.30
CA MET A 1 -24.51 95.83 -25.97
C MET A 1 -24.45 94.39 -25.57
N VAL A 2 -23.32 93.77 -25.79
CA VAL A 2 -23.09 92.38 -25.41
C VAL A 2 -21.74 92.34 -24.70
N LYS A 3 -21.74 91.99 -23.43
CA LYS A 3 -20.52 91.85 -22.62
C LYS A 3 -19.95 90.46 -22.79
N PHE A 4 -18.70 90.37 -23.26
CA PHE A 4 -17.87 89.16 -23.22
C PHE A 4 -17.40 88.92 -21.80
N VAL A 5 -17.60 87.69 -21.30
CA VAL A 5 -16.95 87.19 -20.09
C VAL A 5 -15.98 86.07 -20.53
N LEU A 6 -14.68 86.37 -20.42
CA LEU A 6 -13.60 85.34 -20.58
C LEU A 6 -13.52 84.54 -19.31
N SER A 7 -13.73 83.19 -19.42
CA SER A 7 -13.46 82.28 -18.36
C SER A 7 -12.10 81.59 -18.64
N PHE A 8 -11.13 81.79 -17.77
CA PHE A 8 -9.84 81.12 -17.79
C PHE A 8 -10.01 79.70 -17.25
N TYR A 9 -9.82 78.67 -18.09
CA TYR A 9 -9.63 77.29 -17.64
C TYR A 9 -8.15 77.06 -17.40
N LEU A 10 -7.75 76.89 -16.12
CA LEU A 10 -6.46 76.38 -15.72
C LEU A 10 -6.47 74.86 -15.98
N LEU A 11 -5.76 74.41 -17.01
CA LEU A 11 -5.49 72.99 -17.27
C LEU A 11 -4.36 72.52 -16.32
N ALA A 12 -4.72 71.82 -15.22
CA ALA A 12 -3.76 71.14 -14.41
C ALA A 12 -3.34 69.86 -15.17
N ALA A 13 -2.18 69.89 -15.82
CA ALA A 13 -1.54 68.73 -16.38
C ALA A 13 -1.03 67.84 -15.22
N VAL A 14 -1.79 66.81 -14.89
CA VAL A 14 -1.29 65.72 -14.04
C VAL A 14 -0.25 64.96 -14.88
N LEU A 15 1.02 65.17 -14.58
CA LEU A 15 2.12 64.36 -15.06
C LEU A 15 1.96 62.96 -14.47
N ILE A 16 1.27 62.07 -15.20
CA ILE A 16 1.35 60.65 -14.98
C ILE A 16 2.76 60.23 -15.44
N THR A 17 3.70 60.20 -14.52
CA THR A 17 4.97 59.51 -14.73
C THR A 17 4.64 58.04 -14.96
N PRO A 18 4.96 57.45 -16.12
CA PRO A 18 4.88 56.03 -16.26
C PRO A 18 5.91 55.48 -15.27
N THR A 19 5.43 54.81 -14.21
CA THR A 19 6.27 53.96 -13.41
C THR A 19 6.83 52.94 -14.40
N LEU A 20 8.11 53.06 -14.76
CA LEU A 20 8.83 52.00 -15.45
C LEU A 20 8.72 50.77 -14.57
N CYS A 21 7.77 49.89 -14.87
CA CYS A 21 7.85 48.50 -14.42
C CYS A 21 9.18 47.98 -14.94
N ALA A 22 10.18 47.92 -14.07
CA ALA A 22 11.47 47.32 -14.38
C ALA A 22 11.19 45.87 -14.79
N ASN A 23 11.31 45.63 -16.07
CA ASN A 23 11.07 44.31 -16.65
C ASN A 23 12.13 43.35 -16.07
N VAL A 24 11.75 42.52 -15.11
CA VAL A 24 12.65 41.50 -14.58
C VAL A 24 12.62 40.29 -15.50
N ASP A 25 13.78 39.83 -15.94
CA ASP A 25 13.90 38.59 -16.70
C ASP A 25 13.93 37.39 -15.71
N PHE A 26 12.79 36.73 -15.61
CA PHE A 26 12.66 35.60 -14.69
C PHE A 26 13.72 34.51 -15.00
N ALA A 27 13.91 34.16 -16.27
CA ALA A 27 14.80 33.07 -16.64
C ALA A 27 16.28 33.38 -16.40
N HIS A 28 16.71 34.64 -16.63
CA HIS A 28 18.11 35.02 -16.57
C HIS A 28 18.52 35.74 -15.28
N GLU A 29 17.60 36.40 -14.58
CA GLU A 29 17.89 37.10 -13.33
C GLU A 29 17.41 36.32 -12.09
N VAL A 30 16.16 35.81 -12.08
CA VAL A 30 15.56 35.18 -10.89
C VAL A 30 15.92 33.71 -10.77
N VAL A 31 15.83 32.92 -11.85
CA VAL A 31 16.10 31.48 -11.82
C VAL A 31 17.51 31.13 -11.30
N PRO A 32 18.58 31.84 -11.69
CA PRO A 32 19.91 31.58 -11.13
C PRO A 32 19.98 31.77 -9.62
N LEU A 33 19.33 32.82 -9.10
CA LEU A 33 19.30 33.10 -7.66
C LEU A 33 18.47 32.05 -6.92
N LEU A 34 17.29 31.67 -7.45
CA LEU A 34 16.49 30.59 -6.88
C LEU A 34 17.31 29.30 -6.79
N LYS A 35 17.98 28.89 -7.88
CA LYS A 35 18.79 27.67 -7.91
C LYS A 35 19.93 27.68 -6.91
N ASP A 36 20.61 28.81 -6.76
CA ASP A 36 21.76 28.92 -5.89
C ASP A 36 21.39 29.06 -4.41
N LYS A 37 20.30 29.76 -4.10
CA LYS A 37 19.96 30.20 -2.75
C LYS A 37 18.80 29.47 -2.10
N CYS A 38 17.80 28.99 -2.88
CA CYS A 38 16.51 28.59 -2.35
C CYS A 38 16.18 27.11 -2.60
N ILE A 39 16.46 26.61 -3.81
CA ILE A 39 15.96 25.32 -4.31
C ILE A 39 16.53 24.12 -3.54
N GLU A 40 17.73 24.22 -2.96
CA GLU A 40 18.27 23.13 -2.12
C GLU A 40 17.32 22.74 -0.97
N CYS A 41 16.55 23.70 -0.45
CA CYS A 41 15.62 23.51 0.67
C CYS A 41 14.14 23.57 0.26
N HIS A 42 13.80 24.32 -0.79
CA HIS A 42 12.42 24.59 -1.21
C HIS A 42 12.11 24.10 -2.64
N GLY A 43 12.94 23.22 -3.21
CA GLY A 43 12.76 22.66 -4.53
C GLY A 43 12.88 21.13 -4.57
N GLY A 44 12.54 20.52 -5.69
CA GLY A 44 12.47 19.08 -5.84
C GLY A 44 11.42 18.48 -4.90
N ASP A 45 11.83 17.47 -4.14
CA ASP A 45 10.98 16.81 -3.12
C ASP A 45 11.04 17.50 -1.75
N LYS A 46 11.74 18.63 -1.65
CA LYS A 46 11.92 19.35 -0.41
C LYS A 46 10.98 20.56 -0.31
N SER A 47 10.27 20.65 0.80
CA SER A 47 9.40 21.76 1.15
C SER A 47 9.60 22.14 2.61
N LYS A 48 10.81 22.61 2.97
CA LYS A 48 11.09 23.04 4.34
C LYS A 48 10.15 24.17 4.74
N GLY A 49 9.61 24.09 5.96
CA GLY A 49 8.59 25.03 6.43
C GLY A 49 7.24 24.92 5.70
N GLY A 50 7.00 23.84 4.93
CA GLY A 50 5.78 23.68 4.14
C GLY A 50 5.75 24.51 2.85
N PHE A 51 6.83 25.22 2.51
CA PHE A 51 6.93 26.10 1.35
C PHE A 51 7.71 25.46 0.20
N SER A 52 7.19 25.55 -1.03
CA SER A 52 7.81 25.03 -2.24
C SER A 52 7.94 26.08 -3.33
N MET A 53 9.10 26.14 -3.96
CA MET A 53 9.39 26.99 -5.10
C MET A 53 9.39 26.22 -6.44
N ASN A 54 8.79 25.06 -6.51
CA ASN A 54 8.82 24.24 -7.72
C ASN A 54 8.09 24.87 -8.90
N THR A 55 6.98 25.56 -8.64
CA THR A 55 6.17 26.22 -9.67
C THR A 55 5.64 27.55 -9.16
N ARG A 56 5.23 28.43 -10.08
CA ARG A 56 4.57 29.69 -9.71
C ARG A 56 3.36 29.47 -8.80
N ALA A 57 2.54 28.48 -9.10
CA ALA A 57 1.36 28.18 -8.31
C ALA A 57 1.71 27.86 -6.84
N LEU A 58 2.71 27.02 -6.61
CA LEU A 58 3.17 26.63 -5.28
C LEU A 58 3.82 27.79 -4.52
N VAL A 59 4.54 28.68 -5.23
CA VAL A 59 5.11 29.89 -4.64
C VAL A 59 4.01 30.83 -4.13
N LEU A 60 2.94 31.00 -4.91
CA LEU A 60 1.81 31.85 -4.54
C LEU A 60 0.88 31.22 -3.48
N GLU A 61 0.87 29.91 -3.38
CA GLU A 61 0.10 29.16 -2.39
C GLU A 61 0.74 29.17 -0.99
N GLY A 62 2.06 29.42 -0.93
CA GLY A 62 2.81 29.41 0.32
C GLY A 62 2.61 30.59 1.23
N ASP A 63 1.76 31.56 0.89
CA ASP A 63 1.45 32.79 1.64
C ASP A 63 2.69 33.64 2.06
N VAL A 64 3.84 33.42 1.40
CA VAL A 64 5.09 34.14 1.67
C VAL A 64 5.28 35.38 0.78
N LEU A 65 4.37 35.58 -0.17
CA LEU A 65 4.43 36.67 -1.14
C LEU A 65 3.09 37.45 -1.20
N VAL A 66 3.17 38.76 -1.23
CA VAL A 66 2.04 39.64 -1.57
C VAL A 66 2.30 40.19 -2.96
N LEU A 67 1.49 39.78 -3.95
CA LEU A 67 1.66 40.16 -5.36
C LEU A 67 1.70 41.67 -5.53
N GLY A 68 2.71 42.20 -6.21
CA GLY A 68 2.91 43.60 -6.47
C GLY A 68 3.43 44.42 -5.28
N LYS A 69 3.63 43.78 -4.11
CA LYS A 69 4.03 44.44 -2.86
C LYS A 69 5.21 43.73 -2.20
N PRO A 70 6.41 43.98 -2.65
CA PRO A 70 7.60 43.32 -2.13
C PRO A 70 7.81 43.54 -0.63
N GLU A 71 7.62 44.77 -0.14
CA GLU A 71 7.89 45.12 1.27
C GLU A 71 6.80 44.61 2.25
N GLU A 72 5.66 44.13 1.73
CA GLU A 72 4.64 43.43 2.52
C GLU A 72 4.81 41.90 2.44
N SER A 73 5.84 41.42 1.74
CA SER A 73 6.07 39.98 1.48
C SER A 73 7.03 39.41 2.51
N LEU A 74 6.60 38.35 3.22
CA LEU A 74 7.39 37.61 4.21
C LEU A 74 8.74 37.14 3.63
N LEU A 75 8.78 36.82 2.33
CA LEU A 75 10.01 36.41 1.66
C LEU A 75 11.11 37.49 1.75
N ILE A 76 10.76 38.79 1.57
CA ILE A 76 11.71 39.90 1.67
C ILE A 76 12.09 40.13 3.14
N GLU A 77 11.15 40.04 4.05
CA GLU A 77 11.39 40.16 5.50
C GLU A 77 12.41 39.14 5.98
N LEU A 78 12.22 37.86 5.62
CA LEU A 78 13.14 36.77 5.96
C LEU A 78 14.54 36.90 5.31
N MET A 79 14.67 37.60 4.19
CA MET A 79 15.98 37.89 3.58
C MET A 79 16.72 39.03 4.30
N LEU A 80 16.01 39.94 4.95
CA LEU A 80 16.54 41.14 5.58
C LEU A 80 16.73 41.02 7.08
N THR A 81 16.10 40.04 7.75
CA THR A 81 16.17 39.89 9.20
C THR A 81 17.60 39.63 9.70
N ASP A 82 17.94 40.25 10.81
CA ASP A 82 19.20 40.01 11.53
C ASP A 82 19.14 38.75 12.41
N ASP A 83 17.93 38.19 12.62
CA ASP A 83 17.76 36.96 13.38
C ASP A 83 18.26 35.77 12.56
N GLU A 84 19.36 35.16 13.03
CA GLU A 84 20.01 34.03 12.36
C GLU A 84 19.14 32.76 12.29
N ASP A 85 18.18 32.58 13.19
CA ASP A 85 17.30 31.43 13.23
C ASP A 85 16.14 31.57 12.24
N GLU A 86 15.75 32.79 11.88
CA GLU A 86 14.69 33.08 10.92
C GLU A 86 15.21 33.42 9.53
N ARG A 87 16.45 33.92 9.42
CA ARG A 87 17.02 34.40 8.16
C ARG A 87 17.04 33.36 7.04
N MET A 88 16.61 33.77 5.86
CA MET A 88 16.67 32.96 4.65
C MET A 88 17.58 33.61 3.59
N PRO A 89 18.53 32.87 3.00
CA PRO A 89 18.96 31.50 3.36
C PRO A 89 19.62 31.39 4.75
N PRO A 90 19.49 30.24 5.46
CA PRO A 90 20.05 30.06 6.79
C PRO A 90 21.59 30.19 6.79
N PRO A 91 22.20 30.82 7.81
CA PRO A 91 23.68 31.06 7.90
C PRO A 91 24.52 29.77 7.81
N LYS A 92 23.99 28.66 8.30
CA LYS A 92 24.65 27.33 8.21
C LYS A 92 24.82 26.82 6.78
N LYS A 93 24.00 27.33 5.85
CA LYS A 93 24.03 26.96 4.42
C LYS A 93 24.74 28.00 3.56
N GLN A 94 24.71 29.24 3.96
CA GLN A 94 25.39 30.35 3.29
C GLN A 94 26.16 31.20 4.26
N LYS A 95 27.49 31.32 4.05
CA LYS A 95 28.37 32.12 4.88
C LYS A 95 28.08 33.62 4.85
N HIS A 96 27.40 34.09 3.79
CA HIS A 96 27.09 35.50 3.63
C HIS A 96 25.59 35.68 3.32
N PRO A 97 24.92 36.69 3.86
CA PRO A 97 23.57 37.05 3.52
C PRO A 97 23.48 37.44 2.02
N LEU A 98 22.25 37.48 1.49
CA LEU A 98 22.00 37.99 0.14
C LEU A 98 22.48 39.45 0.05
N SER A 99 23.13 39.82 -1.05
CA SER A 99 23.51 41.22 -1.31
C SER A 99 22.27 42.04 -1.65
N GLU A 100 22.31 43.36 -1.41
CA GLU A 100 21.25 44.29 -1.79
C GLU A 100 20.85 44.15 -3.27
N LYS A 101 21.80 43.87 -4.17
CA LYS A 101 21.52 43.65 -5.59
C LYS A 101 20.70 42.38 -5.83
N GLU A 102 20.98 41.31 -5.10
CA GLU A 102 20.23 40.06 -5.19
C GLU A 102 18.84 40.20 -4.62
N ILE A 103 18.68 40.93 -3.52
CA ILE A 103 17.39 41.24 -2.90
C ILE A 103 16.57 42.15 -3.83
N ASP A 104 17.21 43.12 -4.51
CA ASP A 104 16.54 43.99 -5.49
C ASP A 104 15.94 43.17 -6.66
N VAL A 105 16.59 42.13 -7.11
CA VAL A 105 16.02 41.22 -8.14
C VAL A 105 14.71 40.62 -7.63
N PHE A 106 14.65 40.13 -6.39
CA PHE A 106 13.42 39.60 -5.81
C PHE A 106 12.34 40.66 -5.61
N ARG A 107 12.71 41.89 -5.19
CA ARG A 107 11.76 43.00 -5.11
C ARG A 107 11.13 43.32 -6.45
N ARG A 108 11.95 43.43 -7.51
CA ARG A 108 11.44 43.69 -8.88
C ARG A 108 10.57 42.52 -9.39
N TRP A 109 10.94 41.30 -9.07
CA TRP A 109 10.18 40.09 -9.42
C TRP A 109 8.80 40.06 -8.76
N ILE A 110 8.71 40.39 -7.47
CA ILE A 110 7.44 40.46 -6.73
C ILE A 110 6.61 41.67 -7.23
N ALA A 111 7.23 42.83 -7.41
CA ALA A 111 6.57 44.02 -7.92
C ALA A 111 5.97 43.80 -9.32
N ALA A 112 6.62 43.01 -10.17
CA ALA A 112 6.12 42.64 -11.49
C ALA A 112 5.01 41.56 -11.45
N GLY A 113 4.55 41.12 -10.27
CA GLY A 113 3.50 40.13 -10.12
C GLY A 113 3.99 38.69 -10.24
N VAL A 114 5.26 38.42 -9.87
CA VAL A 114 5.87 37.08 -9.85
C VAL A 114 5.80 36.43 -11.25
N PRO A 115 6.31 37.07 -12.34
CA PRO A 115 6.34 36.47 -13.66
C PRO A 115 7.12 35.13 -13.58
N TRP A 116 6.64 34.13 -14.34
CA TRP A 116 7.24 32.81 -14.40
C TRP A 116 7.25 32.36 -15.86
N ALA A 117 8.39 31.95 -16.35
CA ALA A 117 8.48 31.51 -17.74
C ALA A 117 7.89 30.11 -17.93
N ASP A 118 7.15 29.94 -19.03
CA ASP A 118 6.55 28.64 -19.37
C ASP A 118 7.61 27.53 -19.47
N GLY A 119 7.27 26.37 -18.94
CA GLY A 119 8.15 25.19 -18.95
C GLY A 119 9.26 25.21 -17.90
N ILE A 120 9.44 26.27 -17.12
CA ILE A 120 10.40 26.27 -16.01
C ILE A 120 9.75 25.67 -14.75
N THR A 121 10.35 24.62 -14.24
CA THR A 121 10.01 24.01 -12.96
C THR A 121 11.29 23.61 -12.23
N PHE A 122 11.24 23.67 -10.89
CA PHE A 122 12.29 23.13 -10.02
C PHE A 122 11.85 21.80 -9.35
N ALA A 123 10.64 21.32 -9.69
CA ALA A 123 10.25 19.97 -9.32
C ALA A 123 11.19 18.94 -9.96
N ASN A 124 11.48 17.88 -9.24
CA ASN A 124 12.15 16.74 -9.86
C ASN A 124 11.27 16.22 -11.00
N GLU A 125 11.88 15.81 -12.10
CA GLU A 125 11.15 15.06 -13.12
C GLU A 125 10.57 13.82 -12.46
N ARG A 126 9.25 13.79 -12.35
CA ARG A 126 8.56 12.63 -11.77
C ARG A 126 8.50 11.55 -12.81
N TYR A 127 8.79 10.33 -12.36
CA TYR A 127 8.58 9.16 -13.17
C TYR A 127 7.11 9.05 -13.59
N GLN A 128 6.86 9.05 -14.89
CA GLN A 128 5.53 8.85 -15.47
C GLN A 128 5.57 7.63 -16.39
N PRO A 129 5.13 6.47 -15.91
CA PRO A 129 5.05 5.30 -16.78
C PRO A 129 3.99 5.54 -17.87
N PRO A 130 4.20 5.07 -19.11
CA PRO A 130 3.14 5.09 -20.10
C PRO A 130 1.95 4.29 -19.57
N LEU A 131 0.72 4.75 -19.83
CA LEU A 131 -0.46 4.08 -19.31
C LEU A 131 -0.53 2.63 -19.79
N LYS A 132 -0.35 2.38 -21.07
CA LYS A 132 -0.25 1.03 -21.63
C LYS A 132 1.08 0.38 -21.25
N PRO A 133 1.09 -0.85 -20.70
CA PRO A 133 2.34 -1.57 -20.45
C PRO A 133 3.16 -1.76 -21.73
N ARG A 134 4.49 -1.56 -21.62
CA ARG A 134 5.39 -1.74 -22.74
C ARG A 134 5.48 -3.22 -23.14
N LYS A 135 5.73 -3.47 -24.41
CA LYS A 135 6.11 -4.81 -24.86
C LYS A 135 7.56 -5.09 -24.48
N VAL A 136 7.75 -6.08 -23.62
CA VAL A 136 9.10 -6.46 -23.16
C VAL A 136 9.76 -7.35 -24.19
N LYS A 137 10.99 -7.01 -24.57
CA LYS A 137 11.80 -7.82 -25.50
C LYS A 137 12.55 -8.90 -24.72
N LEU A 138 12.26 -10.14 -25.01
CA LEU A 138 12.92 -11.30 -24.40
C LEU A 138 13.72 -12.07 -25.46
N PRO A 139 14.80 -12.77 -25.06
CA PRO A 139 15.49 -13.69 -25.95
C PRO A 139 14.55 -14.80 -26.47
N LYS A 140 14.86 -15.35 -27.63
CA LYS A 140 14.04 -16.41 -28.24
C LYS A 140 13.92 -17.62 -27.29
N GLY A 141 12.68 -18.04 -27.03
CA GLY A 141 12.37 -19.19 -26.17
C GLY A 141 12.31 -18.87 -24.66
N VAL A 142 12.64 -17.66 -24.23
CA VAL A 142 12.56 -17.24 -22.83
C VAL A 142 11.13 -16.78 -22.52
N THR A 143 10.43 -17.52 -21.65
CA THR A 143 9.02 -17.26 -21.27
C THR A 143 8.78 -17.62 -19.80
N GLY A 144 7.64 -17.22 -19.24
CA GLY A 144 7.22 -17.62 -17.89
C GLY A 144 8.25 -17.27 -16.81
N ALA A 145 8.57 -18.24 -15.96
CA ALA A 145 9.53 -18.08 -14.87
C ALA A 145 10.95 -17.70 -15.35
N ALA A 146 11.40 -18.30 -16.46
CA ALA A 146 12.70 -17.97 -17.04
C ALA A 146 12.79 -16.51 -17.51
N ALA A 147 11.67 -15.89 -17.89
CA ALA A 147 11.65 -14.46 -18.21
C ALA A 147 11.84 -13.59 -16.97
N VAL A 148 11.24 -13.97 -15.83
CA VAL A 148 11.49 -13.30 -14.54
C VAL A 148 12.98 -13.36 -14.20
N ASP A 149 13.57 -14.56 -14.27
CA ASP A 149 14.99 -14.76 -13.97
C ASP A 149 15.90 -13.96 -14.91
N TYR A 150 15.60 -13.94 -16.21
CA TYR A 150 16.35 -13.16 -17.18
C TYR A 150 16.31 -11.66 -16.88
N LEU A 151 15.11 -11.09 -16.65
CA LEU A 151 14.93 -9.66 -16.41
C LEU A 151 15.60 -9.20 -15.12
N VAL A 152 15.47 -10.00 -14.05
CA VAL A 152 16.11 -9.69 -12.76
C VAL A 152 17.64 -9.76 -12.89
N ARG A 153 18.19 -10.83 -13.51
CA ARG A 153 19.64 -11.00 -13.69
C ARG A 153 20.24 -9.93 -14.59
N LYS A 154 19.50 -9.50 -15.63
CA LYS A 154 19.90 -8.38 -16.50
C LYS A 154 20.12 -7.11 -15.68
N THR A 155 19.13 -6.68 -14.89
CA THR A 155 19.23 -5.50 -14.03
C THR A 155 20.33 -5.65 -12.98
N MET A 156 20.45 -6.81 -12.33
CA MET A 156 21.53 -7.08 -11.37
C MET A 156 22.91 -6.96 -12.01
N GLY A 157 23.07 -7.43 -13.25
CA GLY A 157 24.31 -7.31 -14.02
C GLY A 157 24.66 -5.85 -14.36
N GLU A 158 23.67 -5.07 -14.81
CA GLU A 158 23.80 -3.64 -15.10
C GLU A 158 24.19 -2.84 -13.85
N GLU A 159 23.61 -3.19 -12.70
CA GLU A 159 23.91 -2.56 -11.40
C GLU A 159 25.16 -3.13 -10.71
N LYS A 160 25.82 -4.14 -11.27
CA LYS A 160 26.92 -4.90 -10.66
C LYS A 160 26.56 -5.46 -9.27
N THR A 161 25.31 -5.89 -9.11
CA THR A 161 24.78 -6.44 -7.86
C THR A 161 24.99 -7.95 -7.82
N LYS A 162 25.52 -8.47 -6.70
CA LYS A 162 25.69 -9.92 -6.51
C LYS A 162 24.44 -10.54 -5.93
N ALA A 163 23.89 -11.55 -6.60
CA ALA A 163 22.76 -12.34 -6.09
C ALA A 163 23.16 -13.13 -4.83
N VAL A 164 22.19 -13.37 -3.95
CA VAL A 164 22.33 -14.33 -2.84
C VAL A 164 22.25 -15.76 -3.36
N SER A 165 22.69 -16.74 -2.55
CA SER A 165 22.65 -18.16 -2.89
C SER A 165 21.20 -18.69 -2.94
N ALA A 166 21.02 -19.85 -3.55
CA ALA A 166 19.74 -20.55 -3.49
C ALA A 166 19.43 -21.05 -2.06
N ALA A 167 18.15 -21.00 -1.68
CA ALA A 167 17.65 -21.63 -0.48
C ALA A 167 17.60 -23.15 -0.62
N ASP A 168 17.75 -23.86 0.48
CA ASP A 168 17.51 -25.29 0.53
C ASP A 168 16.03 -25.64 0.35
N ASP A 169 15.75 -26.93 0.18
CA ASP A 169 14.38 -27.41 -0.06
C ASP A 169 13.44 -27.20 1.15
N ALA A 170 13.95 -27.23 2.36
CA ALA A 170 13.14 -27.04 3.56
C ALA A 170 12.69 -25.57 3.68
N VAL A 171 13.61 -24.63 3.47
CA VAL A 171 13.32 -23.20 3.44
C VAL A 171 12.37 -22.86 2.28
N PHE A 172 12.64 -23.38 1.08
CA PHE A 172 11.75 -23.19 -0.06
C PHE A 172 10.33 -23.71 0.22
N LEU A 173 10.20 -24.93 0.72
CA LEU A 173 8.91 -25.56 0.97
C LEU A 173 8.12 -24.78 2.05
N ARG A 174 8.78 -24.39 3.15
CA ARG A 174 8.16 -23.60 4.21
C ARG A 174 7.67 -22.26 3.67
N ARG A 175 8.52 -21.54 2.93
CA ARG A 175 8.16 -20.26 2.29
C ARG A 175 6.95 -20.41 1.37
N LEU A 176 6.99 -21.37 0.47
CA LEU A 176 5.93 -21.62 -0.51
C LEU A 176 4.56 -21.83 0.17
N TYR A 177 4.51 -22.69 1.19
CA TYR A 177 3.27 -22.98 1.89
C TYR A 177 2.76 -21.77 2.68
N LEU A 178 3.63 -21.07 3.39
CA LEU A 178 3.26 -19.85 4.10
C LEU A 178 2.78 -18.73 3.16
N ASP A 179 3.36 -18.60 1.97
CA ASP A 179 3.00 -17.57 1.01
C ASP A 179 1.68 -17.82 0.29
N VAL A 180 1.39 -19.09 0.00
CA VAL A 180 0.21 -19.44 -0.80
C VAL A 180 -0.97 -19.85 0.08
N THR A 181 -0.72 -20.60 1.14
CA THR A 181 -1.77 -21.16 2.01
C THR A 181 -1.83 -20.54 3.40
N GLY A 182 -0.79 -19.78 3.80
CA GLY A 182 -0.66 -19.19 5.12
C GLY A 182 -0.47 -20.19 6.26
N LEU A 183 -0.17 -21.45 5.95
CA LEU A 183 0.07 -22.53 6.87
C LEU A 183 1.45 -23.16 6.63
N PRO A 184 2.04 -23.85 7.61
CA PRO A 184 3.24 -24.65 7.36
C PRO A 184 2.94 -25.83 6.41
N PRO A 185 3.96 -26.43 5.77
CA PRO A 185 3.79 -27.60 4.92
C PRO A 185 3.03 -28.74 5.62
N ASN A 186 2.11 -29.37 4.92
CA ASN A 186 1.36 -30.51 5.44
C ASN A 186 2.24 -31.78 5.55
N ASP A 187 1.71 -32.84 6.16
CA ASP A 187 2.47 -34.08 6.43
C ASP A 187 2.99 -34.70 5.12
N GLU A 188 2.21 -34.68 4.06
CA GLU A 188 2.60 -35.24 2.76
C GLU A 188 3.75 -34.48 2.11
N ALA A 189 3.71 -33.15 2.18
CA ALA A 189 4.79 -32.32 1.66
C ALA A 189 6.10 -32.53 2.45
N ARG A 190 6.00 -32.60 3.78
CA ARG A 190 7.17 -32.91 4.62
C ARG A 190 7.73 -34.32 4.37
N LYS A 191 6.87 -35.26 4.09
CA LYS A 191 7.30 -36.63 3.71
C LYS A 191 8.09 -36.60 2.40
N ARG A 192 7.60 -35.92 1.36
CA ARG A 192 8.35 -35.77 0.09
C ARG A 192 9.70 -35.08 0.30
N LEU A 193 9.76 -34.07 1.16
CA LEU A 193 11.01 -33.44 1.53
C LEU A 193 11.98 -34.44 2.18
N ALA A 194 11.51 -35.23 3.16
CA ALA A 194 12.32 -36.18 3.92
C ALA A 194 12.85 -37.34 3.06
N THR A 195 12.11 -37.76 2.02
CA THR A 195 12.53 -38.84 1.10
C THR A 195 13.39 -38.33 -0.06
N GLY A 196 13.57 -37.00 -0.20
CA GLY A 196 14.31 -36.39 -1.32
C GLY A 196 13.52 -36.38 -2.63
N ASP A 197 12.21 -36.64 -2.59
CA ASP A 197 11.33 -36.71 -3.76
C ASP A 197 10.62 -35.36 -4.04
N LEU A 198 11.19 -34.26 -3.55
CA LEU A 198 10.58 -32.94 -3.68
C LEU A 198 10.71 -32.41 -5.12
N ASP A 199 9.63 -32.49 -5.86
CA ASP A 199 9.46 -31.76 -7.12
C ASP A 199 8.96 -30.33 -6.85
N ARG A 200 9.85 -29.35 -6.91
CA ARG A 200 9.55 -27.94 -6.63
C ARG A 200 8.42 -27.37 -7.52
N VAL A 201 8.40 -27.71 -8.80
CA VAL A 201 7.34 -27.27 -9.73
C VAL A 201 6.01 -27.91 -9.38
N GLY A 202 6.01 -29.21 -9.13
CA GLY A 202 4.82 -29.95 -8.69
C GLY A 202 4.28 -29.44 -7.35
N GLU A 203 5.14 -29.01 -6.41
CA GLU A 203 4.68 -28.41 -5.15
C GLU A 203 4.00 -27.06 -5.37
N VAL A 204 4.52 -26.20 -6.26
CA VAL A 204 3.87 -24.94 -6.63
C VAL A 204 2.46 -25.22 -7.18
N GLU A 205 2.31 -26.20 -8.06
CA GLU A 205 0.98 -26.54 -8.59
C GLU A 205 0.04 -27.11 -7.52
N ARG A 206 0.52 -27.93 -6.61
CA ARG A 206 -0.29 -28.49 -5.50
C ARG A 206 -0.82 -27.39 -4.59
N VAL A 207 0.01 -26.44 -4.15
CA VAL A 207 -0.43 -25.36 -3.25
C VAL A 207 -1.34 -24.36 -3.95
N LEU A 208 -1.11 -24.04 -5.24
CA LEU A 208 -1.98 -23.18 -6.03
C LEU A 208 -3.33 -23.83 -6.34
N SER A 209 -3.39 -25.16 -6.38
CA SER A 209 -4.63 -25.92 -6.62
C SER A 209 -5.46 -26.11 -5.35
N ASP A 210 -4.92 -25.86 -4.17
CA ASP A 210 -5.68 -25.86 -2.91
C ASP A 210 -6.47 -24.55 -2.79
N ASN A 211 -7.62 -24.50 -3.48
CA ASN A 211 -8.45 -23.32 -3.55
C ASN A 211 -8.97 -22.86 -2.18
N GLN A 212 -9.21 -23.79 -1.26
CA GLN A 212 -9.68 -23.45 0.08
C GLN A 212 -8.58 -22.77 0.89
N ALA A 213 -7.42 -23.40 1.02
CA ALA A 213 -6.32 -22.84 1.80
C ALA A 213 -5.84 -21.51 1.20
N TYR A 214 -5.78 -21.42 -0.15
CA TYR A 214 -5.53 -20.18 -0.85
C TYR A 214 -6.55 -19.08 -0.49
N ALA A 215 -7.84 -19.36 -0.60
CA ALA A 215 -8.88 -18.38 -0.31
C ALA A 215 -8.83 -17.89 1.14
N GLU A 216 -8.68 -18.80 2.10
CA GLU A 216 -8.60 -18.48 3.53
C GLU A 216 -7.39 -17.62 3.87
N HIS A 217 -6.25 -17.86 3.22
CA HIS A 217 -5.04 -17.05 3.40
C HIS A 217 -5.16 -15.68 2.72
N TRP A 218 -5.50 -15.67 1.43
CA TRP A 218 -5.53 -14.42 0.64
C TRP A 218 -6.67 -13.49 1.02
N MET A 219 -7.69 -13.97 1.74
CA MET A 219 -8.64 -13.08 2.41
C MET A 219 -7.98 -12.08 3.34
N VAL A 220 -6.86 -12.42 4.00
CA VAL A 220 -6.14 -11.48 4.87
C VAL A 220 -5.68 -10.27 4.08
N PHE A 221 -5.02 -10.50 2.96
CA PHE A 221 -4.56 -9.46 2.03
C PHE A 221 -5.72 -8.60 1.50
N TRP A 222 -6.77 -9.24 1.00
CA TRP A 222 -7.91 -8.53 0.43
C TRP A 222 -8.76 -7.81 1.46
N ASN A 223 -8.90 -8.36 2.66
CA ASN A 223 -9.58 -7.68 3.76
C ASN A 223 -8.91 -6.35 4.13
N ASP A 224 -7.57 -6.32 4.13
CA ASP A 224 -6.77 -5.12 4.40
C ASP A 224 -6.97 -4.08 3.29
N LEU A 225 -6.85 -4.48 2.03
CA LEU A 225 -7.02 -3.58 0.88
C LEU A 225 -8.46 -3.09 0.74
N LEU A 226 -9.44 -3.97 0.89
CA LEU A 226 -10.85 -3.64 0.68
C LEU A 226 -11.52 -3.09 1.94
N ARG A 227 -10.78 -2.90 3.04
CA ARG A 227 -11.31 -2.40 4.32
C ARG A 227 -12.43 -3.30 4.84
N ASN A 228 -12.36 -4.61 4.64
CA ASN A 228 -13.37 -5.56 5.07
C ASN A 228 -13.01 -6.12 6.45
N GLU A 229 -13.85 -5.83 7.47
CA GLU A 229 -13.62 -6.27 8.85
C GLU A 229 -14.78 -7.11 9.35
N PHE A 230 -14.50 -8.00 10.28
CA PHE A 230 -15.45 -8.93 10.88
C PHE A 230 -16.68 -8.22 11.51
N ALA A 231 -16.45 -7.18 12.28
CA ALA A 231 -17.51 -6.44 12.97
C ALA A 231 -18.07 -5.25 12.16
N GLY A 232 -17.60 -5.06 10.92
CA GLY A 232 -17.74 -3.79 10.20
C GLY A 232 -16.71 -2.78 10.68
N THR A 233 -16.66 -1.61 10.08
CA THR A 233 -15.69 -0.58 10.43
C THR A 233 -16.34 0.57 11.19
N GLY A 234 -15.83 0.86 12.40
CA GLY A 234 -15.96 2.12 13.10
C GLY A 234 -17.29 2.46 13.75
N PHE A 235 -17.40 3.70 14.19
CA PHE A 235 -18.55 4.32 14.86
C PHE A 235 -19.63 4.73 13.86
N ILE A 236 -20.43 3.79 13.34
CA ILE A 236 -21.15 4.05 12.11
C ILE A 236 -22.63 3.77 12.28
N ASP A 237 -23.45 4.78 12.00
CA ASP A 237 -24.87 4.59 11.74
C ASP A 237 -25.06 4.05 10.32
N GLY A 238 -25.45 2.77 10.21
CA GLY A 238 -25.63 2.10 8.94
C GLY A 238 -24.35 1.87 8.15
N GLY A 239 -23.24 1.64 8.85
CA GLY A 239 -21.90 1.47 8.32
C GLY A 239 -21.77 0.52 7.16
N ARG A 240 -20.56 0.46 6.66
CA ARG A 240 -20.16 -0.37 5.55
C ARG A 240 -20.55 -1.84 5.80
N LYS A 241 -21.34 -2.41 4.90
CA LYS A 241 -21.66 -3.83 4.96
C LYS A 241 -20.44 -4.65 4.56
N GLN A 242 -20.26 -5.77 5.25
CA GLN A 242 -19.23 -6.73 4.90
C GLN A 242 -19.47 -7.33 3.53
N ILE A 243 -18.37 -7.57 2.83
CA ILE A 243 -18.35 -8.27 1.55
C ILE A 243 -17.77 -9.68 1.69
N THR A 244 -17.65 -10.18 2.91
CA THR A 244 -16.92 -11.42 3.25
C THR A 244 -17.40 -12.62 2.42
N GLY A 245 -18.70 -12.80 2.23
CA GLY A 245 -19.24 -13.92 1.44
C GLY A 245 -18.87 -13.85 -0.03
N TRP A 246 -19.05 -12.69 -0.63
CA TRP A 246 -18.66 -12.46 -2.02
C TRP A 246 -17.15 -12.60 -2.21
N LEU A 247 -16.36 -12.04 -1.29
CA LEU A 247 -14.90 -12.08 -1.35
C LEU A 247 -14.38 -13.52 -1.23
N TYR A 248 -14.85 -14.26 -0.22
CA TYR A 248 -14.43 -15.65 -0.02
C TYR A 248 -14.76 -16.52 -1.24
N LYS A 249 -16.00 -16.41 -1.76
CA LYS A 249 -16.42 -17.13 -2.96
C LYS A 249 -15.58 -16.73 -4.18
N SER A 250 -15.30 -15.45 -4.37
CA SER A 250 -14.46 -14.97 -5.48
C SER A 250 -13.05 -15.54 -5.46
N LEU A 251 -12.45 -15.66 -4.26
CA LEU A 251 -11.11 -16.26 -4.09
C LEU A 251 -11.13 -17.78 -4.26
N LEU A 252 -12.17 -18.44 -3.72
CA LEU A 252 -12.35 -19.89 -3.84
C LEU A 252 -12.51 -20.33 -5.30
N GLU A 253 -13.23 -19.55 -6.10
CA GLU A 253 -13.48 -19.78 -7.52
C GLU A 253 -12.37 -19.23 -8.43
N ASN A 254 -11.32 -18.63 -7.85
CA ASN A 254 -10.24 -17.95 -8.60
C ASN A 254 -10.81 -16.97 -9.65
N LYS A 255 -11.73 -16.09 -9.23
CA LYS A 255 -12.37 -15.12 -10.12
C LYS A 255 -11.35 -14.27 -10.86
N PRO A 256 -11.45 -14.11 -12.19
CA PRO A 256 -10.59 -13.21 -12.95
C PRO A 256 -10.56 -11.80 -12.36
N TYR A 257 -9.39 -11.19 -12.27
CA TYR A 257 -9.18 -9.94 -11.54
C TYR A 257 -9.95 -8.75 -12.14
N ASP A 258 -10.13 -8.70 -13.46
CA ASP A 258 -10.97 -7.71 -14.14
C ASP A 258 -12.44 -7.82 -13.71
N ALA A 259 -12.99 -9.02 -13.68
CA ALA A 259 -14.34 -9.27 -13.18
C ALA A 259 -14.47 -8.97 -11.68
N PHE A 260 -13.44 -9.29 -10.89
CA PHE A 260 -13.36 -8.96 -9.47
C PHE A 260 -13.43 -7.44 -9.23
N VAL A 261 -12.61 -6.66 -9.93
CA VAL A 261 -12.58 -5.19 -9.87
C VAL A 261 -13.90 -4.60 -10.37
N SER A 262 -14.39 -5.07 -11.52
CA SER A 262 -15.65 -4.60 -12.10
C SER A 262 -16.82 -4.78 -11.13
N GLN A 263 -16.95 -5.93 -10.48
CA GLN A 263 -18.02 -6.21 -9.52
C GLN A 263 -17.89 -5.44 -8.20
N LEU A 264 -16.73 -4.91 -7.86
CA LEU A 264 -16.56 -4.01 -6.71
C LEU A 264 -16.93 -2.56 -7.06
N ILE A 265 -16.72 -2.13 -8.30
CA ILE A 265 -17.02 -0.77 -8.78
C ILE A 265 -18.49 -0.65 -9.21
N SER A 266 -18.97 -1.60 -9.98
CA SER A 266 -20.39 -1.73 -10.38
C SER A 266 -20.99 -2.94 -9.65
N PRO A 267 -21.58 -2.72 -8.46
CA PRO A 267 -21.81 -3.81 -7.52
C PRO A 267 -22.84 -4.83 -7.99
N VAL A 268 -22.51 -6.08 -7.75
CA VAL A 268 -23.43 -7.23 -7.80
C VAL A 268 -23.86 -7.63 -6.39
N GLU A 269 -24.72 -8.65 -6.28
CA GLU A 269 -25.15 -9.17 -4.99
C GLU A 269 -23.94 -9.56 -4.11
N GLY A 270 -23.91 -9.04 -2.88
CA GLY A 270 -22.85 -9.29 -1.91
C GLY A 270 -21.60 -8.40 -2.00
N SER A 271 -21.33 -7.73 -3.13
CA SER A 271 -20.13 -6.89 -3.30
C SER A 271 -20.32 -5.41 -2.93
N GLY A 272 -21.56 -4.93 -2.81
CA GLY A 272 -21.90 -3.51 -2.66
C GLY A 272 -21.38 -2.83 -1.38
N GLY A 273 -20.88 -3.61 -0.42
CA GLY A 273 -20.28 -3.07 0.80
C GLY A 273 -19.03 -2.24 0.57
N PHE A 274 -18.22 -2.56 -0.45
CA PHE A 274 -17.03 -1.81 -0.79
C PHE A 274 -17.34 -0.35 -1.18
N MET A 275 -18.40 -0.13 -1.95
CA MET A 275 -18.83 1.18 -2.43
C MET A 275 -19.36 2.10 -1.33
N ARG A 276 -19.92 1.54 -0.25
CA ARG A 276 -20.68 2.32 0.73
C ARG A 276 -19.83 3.28 1.56
N GLY A 277 -18.56 3.03 1.71
CA GLY A 277 -17.71 3.84 2.56
C GLY A 277 -18.15 3.83 4.03
N ILE A 278 -17.44 4.58 4.86
CA ILE A 278 -17.76 4.77 6.28
C ILE A 278 -18.63 6.02 6.44
N LYS A 279 -19.76 5.90 7.13
CA LYS A 279 -20.57 7.04 7.52
C LYS A 279 -20.21 7.41 8.97
N TRP A 280 -19.41 8.43 9.14
CA TRP A 280 -19.01 8.92 10.45
C TRP A 280 -20.14 9.68 11.13
N ARG A 281 -20.16 9.69 12.47
CA ARG A 281 -21.07 10.52 13.28
C ARG A 281 -20.52 11.93 13.44
N GLY A 282 -21.43 12.92 13.56
CA GLY A 282 -21.08 14.33 13.79
C GLY A 282 -20.60 15.04 12.54
N ASN A 283 -19.96 16.18 12.75
CA ASN A 283 -19.36 16.96 11.67
C ASN A 283 -18.06 16.28 11.23
N VAL A 284 -17.97 15.98 9.94
CA VAL A 284 -16.79 15.37 9.35
C VAL A 284 -16.19 16.32 8.32
N ASN A 285 -14.88 16.24 8.18
CA ASN A 285 -14.16 16.94 7.14
C ASN A 285 -14.70 16.54 5.75
N ALA A 286 -14.77 17.49 4.82
CA ALA A 286 -15.28 17.25 3.47
C ALA A 286 -14.58 16.07 2.77
N SER A 287 -13.29 15.85 3.05
CA SER A 287 -12.50 14.74 2.53
C SER A 287 -12.93 13.35 3.06
N GLN A 288 -13.79 13.30 4.08
CA GLN A 288 -14.27 12.05 4.67
C GLN A 288 -15.71 11.71 4.28
N THR A 289 -16.32 12.48 3.39
CA THR A 289 -17.64 12.14 2.83
C THR A 289 -17.58 10.82 2.07
N GLN A 290 -18.69 10.10 1.97
CA GLN A 290 -18.72 8.78 1.33
C GLN A 290 -18.28 8.83 -0.15
N ALA A 291 -18.65 9.89 -0.88
CA ALA A 291 -18.24 10.07 -2.27
C ALA A 291 -16.72 10.24 -2.40
N ILE A 292 -16.11 11.06 -1.54
CA ILE A 292 -14.65 11.26 -1.53
C ILE A 292 -13.92 9.99 -1.06
N GLN A 293 -14.44 9.29 -0.04
CA GLN A 293 -13.87 7.99 0.34
C GLN A 293 -13.87 7.00 -0.82
N PHE A 294 -14.90 7.01 -1.67
CA PHE A 294 -14.92 6.15 -2.84
C PHE A 294 -13.77 6.46 -3.80
N SER A 295 -13.57 7.74 -4.16
CA SER A 295 -12.46 8.12 -5.05
C SER A 295 -11.09 7.75 -4.46
N GLN A 296 -10.88 8.00 -3.16
CA GLN A 296 -9.66 7.58 -2.46
C GLN A 296 -9.46 6.06 -2.49
N ASN A 297 -10.53 5.30 -2.21
CA ASN A 297 -10.45 3.84 -2.14
C ASN A 297 -10.15 3.20 -3.49
N ILE A 298 -10.88 3.56 -4.56
CA ILE A 298 -10.65 2.97 -5.89
C ILE A 298 -9.27 3.34 -6.43
N SER A 299 -8.84 4.57 -6.23
CA SER A 299 -7.52 5.04 -6.66
C SER A 299 -6.40 4.31 -5.94
N GLN A 300 -6.48 4.18 -4.62
CA GLN A 300 -5.45 3.51 -3.83
C GLN A 300 -5.47 1.99 -4.04
N VAL A 301 -6.66 1.37 -4.04
CA VAL A 301 -6.78 -0.09 -4.14
C VAL A 301 -6.42 -0.59 -5.53
N PHE A 302 -6.94 0.03 -6.59
CA PHE A 302 -6.79 -0.53 -7.93
C PHE A 302 -5.68 0.11 -8.74
N MET A 303 -5.32 1.35 -8.45
CA MET A 303 -4.33 2.10 -9.24
C MET A 303 -3.06 2.47 -8.49
N GLY A 304 -2.99 2.22 -7.15
CA GLY A 304 -1.83 2.61 -6.35
C GLY A 304 -1.62 4.13 -6.33
N ILE A 305 -2.71 4.89 -6.36
CA ILE A 305 -2.71 6.35 -6.31
C ILE A 305 -3.24 6.79 -4.95
N ASN A 306 -2.44 7.54 -4.21
CA ASN A 306 -2.87 8.12 -2.95
C ASN A 306 -3.49 9.50 -3.18
N MET A 307 -4.82 9.56 -3.18
CA MET A 307 -5.59 10.80 -3.35
C MET A 307 -5.99 11.48 -2.04
N LYS A 308 -5.43 11.13 -0.90
CA LYS A 308 -5.81 11.73 0.38
C LYS A 308 -5.54 13.24 0.40
N CYS A 309 -4.35 13.68 -0.01
CA CYS A 309 -4.04 15.11 -0.12
C CYS A 309 -4.93 15.78 -1.17
N ALA A 310 -5.06 15.18 -2.36
CA ALA A 310 -5.90 15.68 -3.45
C ALA A 310 -7.39 15.80 -3.08
N SER A 311 -7.83 15.15 -2.01
CA SER A 311 -9.22 15.29 -1.50
C SER A 311 -9.48 16.55 -0.69
N CYS A 312 -8.42 17.31 -0.32
CA CYS A 312 -8.52 18.57 0.43
C CYS A 312 -7.98 19.78 -0.36
N HIS A 313 -6.91 19.56 -1.12
CA HIS A 313 -6.21 20.58 -1.92
C HIS A 313 -5.39 19.85 -2.99
N ASP A 314 -4.82 20.56 -3.95
CA ASP A 314 -3.89 19.95 -4.90
C ASP A 314 -2.71 19.32 -4.15
N SER A 315 -2.34 18.12 -4.53
CA SER A 315 -1.35 17.34 -3.78
C SER A 315 0.04 17.97 -3.85
N PHE A 316 0.73 18.08 -2.70
CA PHE A 316 2.12 18.53 -2.63
C PHE A 316 3.13 17.40 -2.92
N VAL A 317 2.68 16.14 -2.89
CA VAL A 317 3.56 14.97 -2.97
C VAL A 317 3.42 14.19 -4.28
N ASN A 318 2.38 14.48 -5.08
CA ASN A 318 2.15 13.87 -6.38
C ASN A 318 1.40 14.87 -7.30
N GLU A 319 1.10 14.49 -8.54
CA GLU A 319 0.47 15.34 -9.55
C GLU A 319 -1.05 15.48 -9.41
N TRP A 320 -1.67 14.74 -8.50
CA TRP A 320 -3.14 14.67 -8.40
C TRP A 320 -3.72 15.92 -7.76
N THR A 321 -4.76 16.46 -8.42
CA THR A 321 -5.41 17.70 -8.03
C THR A 321 -6.71 17.47 -7.27
N LEU A 322 -7.19 18.50 -6.58
CA LEU A 322 -8.51 18.52 -5.97
C LEU A 322 -9.61 18.20 -7.00
N LYS A 323 -9.45 18.72 -8.22
CA LYS A 323 -10.38 18.46 -9.32
C LYS A 323 -10.43 16.96 -9.66
N ASP A 324 -9.29 16.25 -9.72
CA ASP A 324 -9.24 14.83 -10.05
C ASP A 324 -9.96 13.99 -8.99
N ALA A 325 -9.68 14.23 -7.71
CA ALA A 325 -10.32 13.53 -6.61
C ALA A 325 -11.84 13.74 -6.60
N TYR A 326 -12.30 14.98 -6.81
CA TYR A 326 -13.73 15.30 -6.85
C TYR A 326 -14.42 14.82 -8.13
N SER A 327 -13.73 14.81 -9.27
CA SER A 327 -14.26 14.26 -10.52
C SER A 327 -14.54 12.77 -10.41
N LEU A 328 -13.62 12.00 -9.84
CA LEU A 328 -13.85 10.58 -9.53
C LEU A 328 -14.99 10.39 -8.50
N ALA A 329 -15.06 11.22 -7.45
CA ALA A 329 -16.11 11.17 -6.46
C ALA A 329 -17.49 11.46 -7.07
N ALA A 330 -17.58 12.42 -7.99
CA ALA A 330 -18.81 12.79 -8.66
C ALA A 330 -19.42 11.66 -9.51
N ILE A 331 -18.62 10.66 -9.93
CA ILE A 331 -19.11 9.47 -10.63
C ILE A 331 -20.15 8.72 -9.79
N THR A 332 -19.94 8.68 -8.46
CA THR A 332 -20.85 7.96 -7.55
C THR A 332 -21.95 8.86 -6.96
N SER A 333 -21.85 10.16 -7.12
CA SER A 333 -22.78 11.09 -6.51
C SER A 333 -24.11 11.15 -7.26
N GLU A 334 -25.22 11.06 -6.54
CA GLU A 334 -26.57 11.24 -7.11
C GLU A 334 -26.99 12.70 -7.16
N LYS A 335 -26.30 13.56 -6.42
CA LYS A 335 -26.54 15.02 -6.34
C LYS A 335 -25.32 15.77 -6.82
N PRO A 336 -25.46 17.02 -7.27
CA PRO A 336 -24.32 17.88 -7.56
C PRO A 336 -23.35 17.90 -6.38
N LEU A 337 -22.07 17.60 -6.64
CA LEU A 337 -21.02 17.53 -5.63
C LEU A 337 -20.23 18.82 -5.62
N GLU A 338 -20.49 19.69 -4.64
CA GLU A 338 -19.70 20.91 -4.45
C GLU A 338 -18.28 20.53 -4.01
N MET A 339 -17.29 21.22 -4.58
CA MET A 339 -15.89 21.07 -4.23
C MET A 339 -15.54 21.89 -2.99
N PHE A 340 -14.82 21.26 -2.05
CA PHE A 340 -14.31 21.93 -0.84
C PHE A 340 -12.79 21.90 -0.85
N ARG A 341 -12.18 23.06 -0.59
CA ARG A 341 -10.75 23.14 -0.31
C ARG A 341 -10.58 23.10 1.22
N CYS A 342 -10.04 22.02 1.74
CA CYS A 342 -10.18 21.65 3.15
C CYS A 342 -11.66 21.63 3.54
N ASP A 343 -12.10 22.47 4.49
CA ASP A 343 -13.51 22.57 4.89
C ASP A 343 -14.23 23.79 4.34
N LYS A 344 -13.59 24.55 3.42
CA LYS A 344 -14.17 25.75 2.81
C LYS A 344 -14.77 25.42 1.44
N PRO A 345 -16.06 25.75 1.21
CA PRO A 345 -16.69 25.57 -0.10
C PRO A 345 -16.01 26.47 -1.14
N THR A 346 -15.82 25.94 -2.34
CA THR A 346 -15.22 26.71 -3.46
C THR A 346 -16.25 27.36 -4.36
N GLY A 347 -17.55 27.10 -4.17
CA GLY A 347 -18.62 27.48 -5.08
C GLY A 347 -18.60 26.75 -6.43
N LYS A 348 -17.71 25.78 -6.62
CA LYS A 348 -17.60 24.98 -7.85
C LYS A 348 -18.19 23.58 -7.64
N VAL A 349 -18.91 23.09 -8.65
CA VAL A 349 -19.47 21.74 -8.67
C VAL A 349 -18.59 20.84 -9.53
N ALA A 350 -18.24 19.69 -8.99
CA ALA A 350 -17.44 18.69 -9.70
C ALA A 350 -18.27 18.01 -10.81
N LYS A 351 -17.64 17.81 -11.96
CA LYS A 351 -18.18 16.99 -13.05
C LYS A 351 -17.60 15.59 -12.96
N ALA A 352 -18.46 14.56 -13.08
CA ALA A 352 -18.01 13.18 -13.15
C ALA A 352 -17.08 13.00 -14.36
N ALA A 353 -15.84 12.57 -14.12
CA ALA A 353 -14.86 12.32 -15.17
C ALA A 353 -13.85 11.26 -14.73
N TRP A 354 -13.33 10.53 -15.71
CA TRP A 354 -12.21 9.60 -15.53
C TRP A 354 -10.87 10.35 -15.57
N ILE A 355 -9.88 9.85 -14.84
CA ILE A 355 -8.56 10.51 -14.71
C ILE A 355 -7.58 10.19 -15.85
N TYR A 356 -7.91 9.21 -16.70
CA TYR A 356 -7.12 8.84 -17.88
C TYR A 356 -7.98 8.96 -19.14
N PRO A 357 -8.16 10.18 -19.67
CA PRO A 357 -9.07 10.45 -20.78
C PRO A 357 -8.68 9.69 -22.07
N GLU A 358 -7.43 9.28 -22.21
CA GLU A 358 -6.94 8.45 -23.32
C GLU A 358 -7.59 7.06 -23.40
N LEU A 359 -8.20 6.56 -22.31
CA LEU A 359 -8.99 5.31 -22.31
C LEU A 359 -10.47 5.55 -22.61
N GLY A 360 -10.90 6.80 -22.60
CA GLY A 360 -12.28 7.22 -22.83
C GLY A 360 -12.87 8.03 -21.70
N ASP A 361 -14.10 8.48 -21.89
CA ASP A 361 -14.80 9.39 -21.00
C ASP A 361 -15.99 8.75 -20.29
N ILE A 362 -16.48 9.44 -19.26
CA ILE A 362 -17.73 9.16 -18.56
C ILE A 362 -18.66 10.36 -18.77
N ASP A 363 -19.80 10.14 -19.44
CA ASP A 363 -20.81 11.20 -19.58
C ASP A 363 -21.40 11.52 -18.18
N PRO A 364 -21.22 12.74 -17.68
CA PRO A 364 -21.70 13.16 -16.36
C PRO A 364 -23.24 13.18 -16.26
N ASN A 365 -23.96 13.21 -17.38
CA ASN A 365 -25.42 13.26 -17.42
C ASN A 365 -26.06 11.87 -17.31
N LEU A 366 -25.29 10.79 -17.42
CA LEU A 366 -25.81 9.44 -17.24
C LEU A 366 -26.27 9.20 -15.79
N PRO A 367 -27.28 8.33 -15.58
CA PRO A 367 -27.62 7.83 -14.26
C PRO A 367 -26.41 7.22 -13.56
N ARG A 368 -26.37 7.31 -12.23
CA ARG A 368 -25.25 6.83 -11.40
C ARG A 368 -24.83 5.39 -11.71
N ASP A 369 -25.79 4.48 -11.84
CA ASP A 369 -25.51 3.07 -12.16
C ASP A 369 -24.78 2.93 -13.51
N LYS A 370 -25.15 3.69 -14.52
CA LYS A 370 -24.50 3.69 -15.84
C LYS A 370 -23.09 4.29 -15.78
N ARG A 371 -22.90 5.36 -14.99
CA ARG A 371 -21.56 5.91 -14.74
C ARG A 371 -20.64 4.90 -14.06
N LEU A 372 -21.16 4.11 -13.10
CA LEU A 372 -20.39 3.07 -12.42
C LEU A 372 -20.03 1.90 -13.35
N VAL A 373 -20.95 1.49 -14.22
CA VAL A 373 -20.63 0.49 -15.27
C VAL A 373 -19.52 1.00 -16.17
N ARG A 374 -19.63 2.26 -16.64
CA ARG A 374 -18.61 2.86 -17.49
C ARG A 374 -17.27 3.00 -16.77
N LEU A 375 -17.27 3.39 -15.50
CA LEU A 375 -16.05 3.43 -14.68
C LEU A 375 -15.39 2.04 -14.56
N ALA A 376 -16.20 0.99 -14.36
CA ALA A 376 -15.70 -0.37 -14.28
C ALA A 376 -15.03 -0.81 -15.60
N GLU A 377 -15.63 -0.48 -16.75
CA GLU A 377 -15.04 -0.73 -18.07
C GLU A 377 -13.71 -0.01 -18.28
N LEU A 378 -13.63 1.27 -17.90
CA LEU A 378 -12.39 2.06 -18.01
C LEU A 378 -11.31 1.59 -17.03
N MET A 379 -11.70 1.23 -15.80
CA MET A 379 -10.77 0.70 -14.80
C MET A 379 -10.17 -0.63 -15.27
N THR A 380 -10.97 -1.51 -15.85
CA THR A 380 -10.54 -2.86 -16.28
C THR A 380 -10.11 -2.90 -17.77
N HIS A 381 -10.01 -1.75 -18.41
CA HIS A 381 -9.59 -1.67 -19.80
C HIS A 381 -8.22 -2.36 -20.01
N PRO A 382 -8.04 -3.19 -21.06
CA PRO A 382 -6.80 -3.93 -21.27
C PRO A 382 -5.53 -3.04 -21.41
N GLU A 383 -5.71 -1.78 -21.76
CA GLU A 383 -4.64 -0.80 -21.86
C GLU A 383 -4.46 0.04 -20.57
N ASN A 384 -5.27 -0.20 -19.54
CA ASN A 384 -5.07 0.41 -18.22
C ASN A 384 -3.95 -0.31 -17.44
N GLY A 385 -2.72 -0.09 -17.87
CA GLY A 385 -1.56 -0.67 -17.22
C GLY A 385 -1.38 -0.23 -15.78
N ARG A 386 -2.02 0.86 -15.37
CA ARG A 386 -1.95 1.31 -13.98
C ARG A 386 -2.58 0.27 -13.03
N MET A 387 -3.78 -0.24 -13.36
CA MET A 387 -4.43 -1.29 -12.58
C MET A 387 -3.61 -2.58 -12.58
N GLN A 388 -3.13 -2.97 -13.75
CA GLN A 388 -2.38 -4.22 -13.93
C GLN A 388 -1.05 -4.20 -13.17
N ARG A 389 -0.25 -3.13 -13.31
CA ARG A 389 1.01 -2.96 -12.58
C ARG A 389 0.81 -2.90 -11.08
N THR A 390 -0.27 -2.28 -10.62
CA THR A 390 -0.56 -2.16 -9.18
C THR A 390 -0.76 -3.53 -8.55
N ILE A 391 -1.58 -4.39 -9.15
CA ILE A 391 -1.82 -5.71 -8.55
C ILE A 391 -0.58 -6.61 -8.65
N VAL A 392 0.11 -6.66 -9.78
CA VAL A 392 1.30 -7.53 -9.92
C VAL A 392 2.45 -7.06 -9.02
N ASN A 393 2.59 -5.73 -8.79
CA ASN A 393 3.55 -5.19 -7.85
C ASN A 393 3.25 -5.62 -6.39
N ARG A 394 1.97 -5.66 -6.02
CA ARG A 394 1.56 -6.15 -4.70
C ARG A 394 1.73 -7.66 -4.54
N LEU A 395 1.42 -8.45 -5.58
CA LEU A 395 1.71 -9.89 -5.59
C LEU A 395 3.22 -10.14 -5.44
N TRP A 396 4.03 -9.41 -6.21
CA TRP A 396 5.48 -9.46 -6.07
C TRP A 396 5.92 -9.15 -4.65
N LYS A 397 5.39 -8.06 -4.03
CA LYS A 397 5.70 -7.73 -2.63
C LYS A 397 5.33 -8.85 -1.68
N GLN A 398 4.14 -9.45 -1.82
CA GLN A 398 3.70 -10.54 -0.93
C GLN A 398 4.66 -11.73 -1.00
N LEU A 399 5.17 -12.06 -2.18
CA LEU A 399 6.05 -13.21 -2.40
C LEU A 399 7.53 -12.90 -2.16
N MET A 400 7.98 -11.68 -2.50
CA MET A 400 9.40 -11.30 -2.47
C MET A 400 9.78 -10.37 -1.31
N GLY A 401 8.80 -9.97 -0.48
CA GLY A 401 8.98 -9.09 0.68
C GLY A 401 9.03 -7.61 0.36
N ARG A 402 9.33 -7.22 -0.88
CA ARG A 402 9.40 -5.83 -1.32
C ARG A 402 8.86 -5.67 -2.74
N GLY A 403 8.17 -4.55 -3.00
CA GLY A 403 7.63 -4.26 -4.34
C GLY A 403 8.70 -3.95 -5.39
N ILE A 404 8.35 -4.12 -6.66
CA ILE A 404 9.14 -3.61 -7.79
C ILE A 404 9.09 -2.08 -7.78
N VAL A 405 7.92 -1.52 -7.50
CA VAL A 405 7.74 -0.13 -7.04
C VAL A 405 7.55 -0.16 -5.53
N HIS A 406 8.28 0.67 -4.79
CA HIS A 406 8.22 0.71 -3.33
C HIS A 406 8.26 2.16 -2.81
N PRO A 407 7.36 2.55 -1.90
CA PRO A 407 6.28 1.76 -1.29
C PRO A 407 5.13 1.44 -2.28
N VAL A 408 4.46 0.29 -2.08
CA VAL A 408 3.47 -0.25 -3.03
C VAL A 408 2.16 0.53 -3.15
N GLU A 409 1.93 1.49 -2.27
CA GLU A 409 0.81 2.43 -2.30
C GLU A 409 1.02 3.62 -3.24
N THR A 410 2.25 3.80 -3.77
CA THR A 410 2.62 4.96 -4.59
C THR A 410 3.23 4.48 -5.89
N MET A 411 2.38 4.09 -6.83
CA MET A 411 2.80 3.62 -8.15
C MET A 411 3.29 4.73 -9.08
N ASP A 412 3.41 5.98 -8.59
CA ASP A 412 4.01 7.12 -9.27
C ASP A 412 5.54 7.16 -9.11
N LEU A 413 6.11 6.23 -8.36
CA LEU A 413 7.55 6.11 -8.16
C LEU A 413 8.18 5.21 -9.22
N GLU A 414 9.46 5.46 -9.51
CA GLU A 414 10.25 4.67 -10.45
C GLU A 414 10.43 3.24 -9.93
N PRO A 415 10.12 2.22 -10.74
CA PRO A 415 10.39 0.82 -10.40
C PRO A 415 11.89 0.52 -10.51
N TRP A 416 12.42 -0.34 -9.64
CA TRP A 416 13.80 -0.80 -9.77
C TRP A 416 14.01 -1.67 -11.03
N ASN A 417 12.93 -2.17 -11.65
CA ASN A 417 12.94 -2.90 -12.91
C ASN A 417 11.61 -2.71 -13.66
N GLU A 418 11.60 -1.78 -14.61
CA GLU A 418 10.41 -1.47 -15.42
C GLU A 418 9.99 -2.64 -16.32
N GLU A 419 10.96 -3.32 -16.93
CA GLU A 419 10.69 -4.42 -17.85
C GLU A 419 10.03 -5.60 -17.12
N LEU A 420 10.46 -5.91 -15.88
CA LEU A 420 9.85 -6.94 -15.06
C LEU A 420 8.41 -6.58 -14.68
N LEU A 421 8.17 -5.32 -14.28
CA LEU A 421 6.84 -4.85 -13.94
C LEU A 421 5.88 -4.95 -15.12
N ASP A 422 6.31 -4.49 -16.29
CA ASP A 422 5.53 -4.56 -17.53
C ASP A 422 5.34 -6.01 -18.03
N PHE A 423 6.35 -6.87 -17.87
CA PHE A 423 6.24 -8.29 -18.19
C PHE A 423 5.15 -8.98 -17.36
N LEU A 424 5.13 -8.75 -16.04
CA LEU A 424 4.14 -9.32 -15.15
C LEU A 424 2.73 -8.75 -15.44
N ALA A 425 2.62 -7.45 -15.71
CA ALA A 425 1.36 -6.81 -16.08
C ALA A 425 0.81 -7.38 -17.41
N ASN A 426 1.66 -7.54 -18.43
CA ASN A 426 1.28 -8.18 -19.69
C ASN A 426 0.94 -9.67 -19.51
N THR A 427 1.61 -10.35 -18.60
CA THR A 427 1.28 -11.75 -18.26
C THR A 427 -0.12 -11.85 -17.68
N LEU A 428 -0.50 -10.96 -16.74
CA LEU A 428 -1.85 -10.94 -16.16
C LEU A 428 -2.93 -10.82 -17.26
N VAL A 429 -2.74 -9.91 -18.21
CA VAL A 429 -3.70 -9.72 -19.33
C VAL A 429 -3.73 -10.94 -20.23
N ARG A 430 -2.56 -11.46 -20.62
CA ARG A 430 -2.46 -12.65 -21.50
C ARG A 430 -3.12 -13.88 -20.88
N GLU A 431 -2.99 -14.07 -19.57
CA GLU A 431 -3.59 -15.15 -18.79
C GLU A 431 -5.02 -14.81 -18.32
N LYS A 432 -5.72 -13.89 -19.05
CA LYS A 432 -7.13 -13.52 -18.80
C LYS A 432 -7.39 -13.10 -17.35
N TYR A 433 -6.48 -12.31 -16.80
CA TYR A 433 -6.53 -11.77 -15.42
C TYR A 433 -6.54 -12.85 -14.32
N ASP A 434 -6.03 -14.04 -14.60
CA ASP A 434 -5.81 -15.07 -13.58
C ASP A 434 -4.61 -14.72 -12.69
N ILE A 435 -4.90 -14.34 -11.44
CA ILE A 435 -3.89 -13.99 -10.43
C ILE A 435 -2.96 -15.19 -10.12
N LYS A 436 -3.50 -16.41 -10.05
CA LYS A 436 -2.70 -17.59 -9.76
C LYS A 436 -1.69 -17.89 -10.87
N SER A 437 -2.01 -17.55 -12.12
CA SER A 437 -1.07 -17.68 -13.23
C SER A 437 0.13 -16.74 -13.09
N VAL A 438 -0.07 -15.50 -12.64
CA VAL A 438 1.04 -14.57 -12.32
C VAL A 438 1.87 -15.11 -11.15
N MET A 439 1.22 -15.58 -10.08
CA MET A 439 1.91 -16.20 -8.94
C MET A 439 2.75 -17.40 -9.38
N ARG A 440 2.21 -18.28 -10.21
CA ARG A 440 2.91 -19.45 -10.79
C ARG A 440 4.22 -19.04 -11.47
N VAL A 441 4.18 -17.97 -12.25
CA VAL A 441 5.37 -17.45 -12.94
C VAL A 441 6.44 -16.99 -11.96
N ILE A 442 6.05 -16.31 -10.88
CA ILE A 442 6.97 -15.82 -9.84
C ILE A 442 7.51 -17.00 -9.00
N LEU A 443 6.63 -17.86 -8.50
CA LEU A 443 6.97 -18.97 -7.59
C LEU A 443 7.89 -20.01 -8.24
N ASN A 444 7.79 -20.21 -9.56
CA ASN A 444 8.65 -21.13 -10.31
C ASN A 444 9.99 -20.52 -10.73
N SER A 445 10.23 -19.22 -10.50
CA SER A 445 11.49 -18.58 -10.85
C SER A 445 12.63 -18.98 -9.89
N ASP A 446 13.87 -18.99 -10.40
CA ASP A 446 15.06 -19.16 -9.57
C ASP A 446 15.19 -18.00 -8.57
N VAL A 447 14.71 -16.80 -8.94
CA VAL A 447 14.72 -15.62 -8.08
C VAL A 447 13.90 -15.85 -6.80
N TYR A 448 12.73 -16.49 -6.90
CA TYR A 448 11.95 -16.86 -5.71
C TYR A 448 12.64 -17.92 -4.85
N ARG A 449 13.48 -18.75 -5.45
CA ARG A 449 14.25 -19.83 -4.78
C ARG A 449 15.53 -19.33 -4.10
N MET A 450 15.89 -18.06 -4.22
CA MET A 450 17.03 -17.47 -3.52
C MET A 450 16.79 -17.40 -2.00
N GLN A 451 17.89 -17.41 -1.22
CA GLN A 451 17.80 -17.13 0.21
C GLN A 451 17.27 -15.71 0.45
N SER A 452 16.52 -15.54 1.52
CA SER A 452 16.03 -14.22 1.92
C SER A 452 17.12 -13.40 2.62
N GLU A 453 17.10 -12.11 2.39
CA GLU A 453 17.97 -11.16 3.06
C GLU A 453 17.23 -10.40 4.17
N LEU A 454 17.93 -10.16 5.28
CA LEU A 454 17.51 -9.19 6.29
C LEU A 454 17.96 -7.80 5.84
N VAL A 455 17.04 -7.00 5.30
CA VAL A 455 17.36 -5.65 4.82
C VAL A 455 17.28 -4.65 5.97
N LYS A 456 18.40 -3.97 6.25
CA LYS A 456 18.40 -2.82 7.17
C LYS A 456 17.60 -1.67 6.56
N GLN A 457 16.73 -1.03 7.35
CA GLN A 457 15.81 0.04 6.88
C GLN A 457 16.47 1.15 6.04
N LYS A 458 17.75 1.48 6.30
CA LYS A 458 18.49 2.52 5.54
C LYS A 458 18.94 2.07 4.15
N GLU A 459 18.99 0.76 3.90
CA GLU A 459 19.40 0.17 2.61
C GLU A 459 18.21 -0.32 1.80
N ALA A 460 17.04 -0.31 2.43
CA ALA A 460 15.78 -0.73 1.81
C ALA A 460 15.38 0.23 0.68
N GLY A 461 16.04 0.15 -0.46
CA GLY A 461 15.62 0.98 -1.57
C GLY A 461 16.43 0.93 -2.82
N LYS A 462 17.64 0.46 -2.78
CA LYS A 462 18.53 0.79 -3.89
C LYS A 462 18.77 -0.34 -4.88
N LYS A 463 18.82 -1.61 -4.46
CA LYS A 463 19.16 -2.72 -5.38
C LYS A 463 18.52 -4.02 -4.94
N PHE A 464 17.90 -4.72 -5.87
CA PHE A 464 17.39 -6.06 -5.63
C PHE A 464 18.54 -7.07 -5.61
N ARG A 465 18.61 -7.93 -4.58
CA ARG A 465 19.61 -9.00 -4.45
C ARG A 465 18.98 -10.37 -4.28
N GLY A 466 17.74 -10.41 -3.80
CA GLY A 466 16.96 -11.60 -3.53
C GLY A 466 15.66 -11.25 -2.78
N PRO A 467 14.87 -12.27 -2.40
CA PRO A 467 13.72 -12.07 -1.54
C PRO A 467 14.11 -11.41 -0.21
N VAL A 468 13.23 -10.58 0.33
CA VAL A 468 13.42 -9.96 1.64
C VAL A 468 12.65 -10.77 2.69
N SER A 469 13.33 -11.10 3.80
CA SER A 469 12.71 -11.76 4.94
C SER A 469 11.58 -10.88 5.50
N ARG A 470 10.41 -11.45 5.71
CA ARG A 470 9.23 -10.74 6.19
C ARG A 470 8.57 -11.46 7.36
N ARG A 471 7.97 -10.70 8.23
CA ARG A 471 7.30 -11.23 9.42
C ARG A 471 6.03 -11.99 9.04
N LEU A 472 5.71 -13.03 9.81
CA LEU A 472 4.39 -13.64 9.75
C LEU A 472 3.32 -12.58 10.08
N SER A 473 2.22 -12.60 9.35
CA SER A 473 1.04 -11.84 9.77
C SER A 473 0.47 -12.41 11.09
N ALA A 474 -0.31 -11.62 11.81
CA ALA A 474 -0.98 -12.06 13.03
C ALA A 474 -1.76 -13.37 12.81
N GLU A 475 -2.45 -13.45 11.67
CA GLU A 475 -3.24 -14.62 11.30
C GLU A 475 -2.33 -15.84 11.01
N GLN A 476 -1.23 -15.66 10.28
CA GLN A 476 -0.27 -16.74 10.01
C GLN A 476 0.40 -17.24 11.29
N PHE A 477 0.81 -16.32 12.18
CA PHE A 477 1.43 -16.66 13.46
C PHE A 477 0.52 -17.59 14.28
N ILE A 478 -0.71 -17.18 14.52
CA ILE A 478 -1.69 -17.92 15.32
C ILE A 478 -2.07 -19.24 14.62
N ASP A 479 -2.33 -19.20 13.32
CA ASP A 479 -2.74 -20.39 12.57
C ASP A 479 -1.61 -21.42 12.46
N THR A 480 -0.35 -20.99 12.42
CA THR A 480 0.80 -21.91 12.46
C THR A 480 0.93 -22.59 13.83
N ILE A 481 0.73 -21.87 14.94
CA ILE A 481 0.69 -22.47 16.29
C ILE A 481 -0.44 -23.51 16.36
N ARG A 482 -1.64 -23.15 15.91
CA ARG A 482 -2.80 -24.04 15.91
C ARG A 482 -2.60 -25.27 15.01
N SER A 483 -2.00 -25.10 13.86
CA SER A 483 -1.63 -26.21 12.96
C SER A 483 -0.60 -27.13 13.59
N THR A 484 0.36 -26.57 14.33
CA THR A 484 1.40 -27.36 15.02
C THR A 484 0.83 -28.17 16.18
N THR A 485 -0.02 -27.55 17.00
CA THR A 485 -0.63 -28.19 18.18
C THR A 485 -1.85 -29.05 17.85
N GLY A 486 -2.49 -28.80 16.71
CA GLY A 486 -3.74 -29.45 16.30
C GLY A 486 -4.97 -28.87 17.01
N VAL A 487 -4.85 -27.78 17.77
CA VAL A 487 -5.95 -27.16 18.53
C VAL A 487 -6.49 -25.94 17.78
N TRP A 488 -7.70 -26.08 17.27
CA TRP A 488 -8.41 -25.05 16.55
C TRP A 488 -9.61 -24.53 17.34
N PRO A 489 -10.04 -23.26 17.16
CA PRO A 489 -11.23 -22.74 17.78
C PRO A 489 -12.45 -23.58 17.43
N LYS A 490 -13.32 -23.74 18.41
CA LYS A 490 -14.64 -24.34 18.18
C LYS A 490 -15.64 -23.25 17.79
N PRO A 491 -16.57 -23.53 16.87
CA PRO A 491 -17.60 -22.55 16.53
C PRO A 491 -18.52 -22.31 17.73
N ASP A 492 -18.77 -21.06 18.05
CA ASP A 492 -19.83 -20.67 18.97
C ASP A 492 -21.17 -20.56 18.23
N GLY A 493 -22.28 -20.52 18.98
CA GLY A 493 -23.62 -20.43 18.39
C GLY A 493 -23.88 -19.15 17.58
N ASN A 494 -23.04 -18.10 17.73
CA ASN A 494 -23.14 -16.85 16.99
C ASN A 494 -22.42 -16.90 15.64
N ALA A 495 -21.43 -17.77 15.52
CA ALA A 495 -20.61 -17.91 14.29
C ALA A 495 -21.45 -18.28 13.05
N PHE A 496 -22.65 -18.83 13.25
CA PHE A 496 -23.58 -19.25 12.17
C PHE A 496 -24.81 -18.33 12.03
N LYS A 497 -25.00 -17.34 12.92
CA LYS A 497 -26.17 -16.46 12.85
C LYS A 497 -26.06 -15.44 11.71
N LYS A 498 -27.21 -15.17 11.06
CA LYS A 498 -27.31 -14.10 10.06
C LYS A 498 -27.26 -12.74 10.77
N GLY A 499 -26.24 -11.92 10.46
CA GLY A 499 -26.13 -10.57 11.03
C GLY A 499 -24.71 -10.00 11.03
N ALA A 500 -24.56 -8.72 11.39
CA ALA A 500 -23.33 -7.96 11.27
C ALA A 500 -22.19 -8.40 12.20
N ARG A 501 -22.48 -9.10 13.29
CA ARG A 501 -21.50 -9.53 14.31
C ARG A 501 -21.33 -11.04 14.42
N GLY A 502 -21.94 -11.81 13.55
CA GLY A 502 -21.86 -13.26 13.50
C GLY A 502 -21.94 -13.75 12.06
N GLY A 503 -21.82 -15.05 11.84
CA GLY A 503 -22.07 -15.64 10.54
C GLY A 503 -20.89 -15.75 9.59
N GLN A 504 -19.64 -15.52 10.04
CA GLN A 504 -18.46 -15.73 9.21
C GLN A 504 -18.32 -17.18 8.76
N LEU A 505 -18.58 -18.11 9.66
CA LEU A 505 -18.57 -19.55 9.35
C LEU A 505 -19.79 -19.96 8.50
N ARG A 506 -20.90 -19.25 8.64
CA ARG A 506 -22.04 -19.42 7.74
C ARG A 506 -21.66 -19.11 6.28
N VAL A 507 -20.92 -18.04 6.05
CA VAL A 507 -20.41 -17.67 4.72
C VAL A 507 -19.55 -18.78 4.12
N VAL A 508 -18.67 -19.38 4.95
CA VAL A 508 -17.86 -20.54 4.54
C VAL A 508 -18.75 -21.72 4.20
N MET A 509 -19.73 -22.04 5.06
CA MET A 509 -20.68 -23.12 4.80
C MET A 509 -21.46 -22.92 3.49
N GLU A 510 -21.99 -21.72 3.27
CA GLU A 510 -22.74 -21.37 2.06
C GLU A 510 -21.87 -21.52 0.80
N ALA A 511 -20.61 -21.07 0.84
CA ALA A 511 -19.67 -21.16 -0.27
C ALA A 511 -19.30 -22.62 -0.63
N HIS A 512 -19.33 -23.52 0.35
CA HIS A 512 -19.05 -24.94 0.16
C HIS A 512 -20.31 -25.83 0.07
N GLY A 513 -21.51 -25.23 0.07
CA GLY A 513 -22.78 -25.98 0.03
C GLY A 513 -23.02 -26.88 1.25
N LEU A 514 -22.43 -26.55 2.41
CA LEU A 514 -22.53 -27.37 3.61
C LEU A 514 -23.85 -27.10 4.35
N LYS A 515 -24.54 -28.16 4.76
CA LYS A 515 -25.72 -28.07 5.61
C LYS A 515 -25.38 -27.97 7.12
N LYS A 516 -24.22 -28.49 7.51
CA LYS A 516 -23.67 -28.44 8.86
C LYS A 516 -22.18 -28.20 8.78
N TRP A 517 -21.60 -27.63 9.86
CA TRP A 517 -20.16 -27.47 9.97
C TRP A 517 -19.50 -28.86 9.97
N ASP A 518 -18.49 -29.05 9.14
CA ASP A 518 -17.78 -30.32 8.93
C ASP A 518 -16.54 -30.48 9.80
N ASN A 519 -16.44 -29.68 10.88
CA ASN A 519 -15.33 -29.64 11.83
C ASN A 519 -13.97 -29.26 11.22
N ARG A 520 -13.97 -28.64 10.01
CA ARG A 520 -12.74 -28.08 9.47
C ARG A 520 -12.10 -27.05 10.38
N PRO A 521 -10.78 -26.83 10.33
CA PRO A 521 -10.11 -25.80 11.09
C PRO A 521 -10.70 -24.41 10.87
N ILE A 522 -10.94 -23.67 11.96
CA ILE A 522 -11.38 -22.26 11.88
C ILE A 522 -10.14 -21.39 11.86
N ARG A 523 -9.85 -20.82 10.68
CA ARG A 523 -8.72 -19.93 10.49
C ARG A 523 -8.93 -18.58 11.17
N SER A 524 -7.85 -17.95 11.61
CA SER A 524 -7.85 -16.65 12.30
C SER A 524 -8.50 -15.52 11.48
N VAL A 525 -8.51 -15.61 10.16
CA VAL A 525 -9.20 -14.65 9.28
C VAL A 525 -10.71 -14.60 9.52
N PHE A 526 -11.32 -15.68 10.02
CA PHE A 526 -12.75 -15.78 10.35
C PHE A 526 -13.06 -15.51 11.81
N THR A 527 -12.08 -15.16 12.64
CA THR A 527 -12.27 -14.82 14.04
C THR A 527 -12.26 -13.30 14.25
N PRO A 528 -12.93 -12.79 15.30
CA PRO A 528 -12.79 -11.40 15.70
C PRO A 528 -11.33 -11.06 16.00
N ARG A 529 -10.96 -9.80 15.78
CA ARG A 529 -9.66 -9.27 16.18
C ARG A 529 -9.60 -9.20 17.72
N ASP A 530 -8.71 -9.96 18.34
CA ASP A 530 -8.41 -9.94 19.76
C ASP A 530 -7.15 -9.10 20.07
N LEU A 531 -6.77 -9.03 21.36
CA LEU A 531 -5.61 -8.25 21.80
C LEU A 531 -4.29 -8.80 21.24
N LEU A 532 -4.15 -10.12 21.14
CA LEU A 532 -2.95 -10.74 20.58
C LEU A 532 -2.83 -10.42 19.09
N GLN A 533 -3.91 -10.59 18.33
CA GLN A 533 -3.93 -10.24 16.91
C GLN A 533 -3.65 -8.75 16.69
N ALA A 534 -4.17 -7.89 17.59
CA ALA A 534 -3.90 -6.46 17.56
C ALA A 534 -2.42 -6.15 17.80
N ALA A 535 -1.82 -6.76 18.80
CA ALA A 535 -0.41 -6.60 19.14
C ALA A 535 0.50 -7.10 18.01
N LEU A 536 0.13 -8.20 17.35
CA LEU A 536 0.81 -8.77 16.17
C LEU A 536 0.55 -7.98 14.87
N GLY A 537 -0.13 -6.83 14.93
CA GLY A 537 -0.28 -5.91 13.81
C GLY A 537 -1.51 -6.14 12.91
N ARG A 538 -2.52 -6.95 13.30
CA ARG A 538 -3.78 -7.01 12.56
C ARG A 538 -4.49 -5.66 12.65
N PRO A 539 -4.75 -4.97 11.51
CA PRO A 539 -5.28 -3.61 11.51
C PRO A 539 -6.80 -3.56 11.78
N HIS A 540 -7.31 -2.37 12.13
CA HIS A 540 -8.75 -2.10 12.24
C HIS A 540 -9.47 -1.95 10.89
N ARG A 541 -8.74 -1.77 9.79
CA ARG A 541 -9.28 -1.62 8.44
C ARG A 541 -10.25 -0.44 8.25
N GLU A 542 -10.12 0.59 9.07
CA GLU A 542 -10.87 1.84 8.88
C GLU A 542 -10.40 2.64 7.65
N GLN A 543 -9.19 2.35 7.20
CA GLN A 543 -8.59 2.86 5.98
C GLN A 543 -8.07 1.68 5.13
N VAL A 544 -7.75 1.95 3.86
CA VAL A 544 -7.02 1.01 3.01
C VAL A 544 -5.67 0.72 3.65
N VAL A 545 -5.37 -0.55 3.89
CA VAL A 545 -4.10 -1.00 4.46
C VAL A 545 -3.32 -1.73 3.36
N THR A 546 -2.22 -1.14 2.92
CA THR A 546 -1.33 -1.67 1.89
C THR A 546 -0.10 -2.32 2.49
N ASN A 547 0.25 -1.92 3.71
CA ASN A 547 1.38 -2.43 4.48
C ASN A 547 0.98 -2.63 5.94
N ARG A 548 1.45 -3.71 6.53
CA ARG A 548 1.37 -3.95 7.98
C ARG A 548 2.69 -3.53 8.64
N PRO A 549 2.70 -3.27 9.97
CA PRO A 549 3.94 -2.98 10.69
C PRO A 549 4.99 -4.07 10.49
N GLU A 550 6.20 -3.68 10.12
CA GLU A 550 7.32 -4.61 9.92
C GLU A 550 8.24 -4.66 11.15
N LEU A 551 8.19 -3.63 11.97
CA LEU A 551 9.00 -3.53 13.19
C LEU A 551 8.31 -4.19 14.38
N PHE A 552 9.11 -4.85 15.20
CA PHE A 552 8.70 -5.39 16.48
C PHE A 552 8.37 -4.27 17.46
N THR A 553 7.20 -4.30 18.07
CA THR A 553 6.75 -3.25 19.00
C THR A 553 6.84 -3.70 20.45
N THR A 554 6.92 -2.76 21.39
CA THR A 554 6.88 -3.06 22.83
C THR A 554 5.57 -3.78 23.21
N LEU A 555 4.46 -3.36 22.64
CA LEU A 555 3.14 -4.00 22.89
C LEU A 555 3.16 -5.48 22.46
N GLU A 556 3.77 -5.77 21.33
CA GLU A 556 3.93 -7.13 20.85
C GLU A 556 4.82 -7.94 21.78
N ALA A 557 5.99 -7.41 22.17
CA ALA A 557 6.89 -8.07 23.11
C ALA A 557 6.19 -8.43 24.43
N MET A 558 5.41 -7.50 24.99
CA MET A 558 4.63 -7.74 26.19
C MET A 558 3.57 -8.84 26.02
N ASN A 559 2.84 -8.84 24.91
CA ASN A 559 1.81 -9.86 24.66
C ASN A 559 2.40 -11.24 24.37
N LEU A 560 3.57 -11.32 23.71
CA LEU A 560 4.26 -12.59 23.47
C LEU A 560 4.91 -13.15 24.74
N ALA A 561 5.37 -12.28 25.65
CA ALA A 561 5.99 -12.71 26.90
C ALA A 561 4.95 -13.08 27.98
N ASN A 562 3.88 -12.29 28.13
CA ASN A 562 2.97 -12.36 29.28
C ASN A 562 1.48 -12.30 28.91
N GLY A 563 1.12 -12.39 27.63
CA GLY A 563 -0.27 -12.24 27.22
C GLY A 563 -1.10 -13.50 27.43
N ASP A 564 -2.22 -13.38 28.16
CA ASP A 564 -3.13 -14.49 28.46
C ASP A 564 -3.62 -15.22 27.19
N ALA A 565 -3.82 -14.50 26.09
CA ALA A 565 -4.33 -15.08 24.86
C ALA A 565 -3.34 -16.09 24.27
N LEU A 566 -2.03 -15.79 24.24
CA LEU A 566 -1.01 -16.73 23.81
C LEU A 566 -0.84 -17.86 24.80
N ALA A 567 -0.73 -17.57 26.10
CA ALA A 567 -0.58 -18.56 27.15
C ALA A 567 -1.71 -19.62 27.11
N ASN A 568 -2.95 -19.19 26.93
CA ASN A 568 -4.09 -20.10 26.79
C ASN A 568 -3.97 -21.01 25.55
N ILE A 569 -3.58 -20.46 24.40
CA ILE A 569 -3.36 -21.27 23.16
C ILE A 569 -2.26 -22.29 23.39
N LEU A 570 -1.16 -21.91 24.05
CA LEU A 570 -0.03 -22.81 24.30
C LEU A 570 -0.41 -23.91 25.32
N ARG A 571 -1.11 -23.57 26.38
CA ARG A 571 -1.58 -24.53 27.40
C ARG A 571 -2.55 -25.56 26.82
N GLU A 572 -3.56 -25.10 26.05
CA GLU A 572 -4.46 -26.00 25.32
C GLU A 572 -3.68 -26.91 24.36
N GLY A 573 -2.71 -26.31 23.64
CA GLY A 573 -1.81 -27.03 22.75
C GLY A 573 -0.98 -28.09 23.45
N ALA A 574 -0.36 -27.74 24.58
CA ALA A 574 0.43 -28.67 25.40
C ALA A 574 -0.39 -29.89 25.85
N VAL A 575 -1.59 -29.62 26.42
CA VAL A 575 -2.49 -30.71 26.86
C VAL A 575 -2.91 -31.60 25.69
N ALA A 576 -3.22 -31.03 24.51
CA ALA A 576 -3.62 -31.80 23.34
C ALA A 576 -2.46 -32.68 22.82
N MET A 577 -1.27 -32.09 22.72
CA MET A 577 -0.08 -32.79 22.22
C MET A 577 0.36 -33.89 23.18
N MET A 578 0.32 -33.69 24.49
CA MET A 578 0.60 -34.74 25.49
C MET A 578 -0.33 -35.95 25.37
N LYS A 579 -1.62 -35.72 25.02
CA LYS A 579 -2.57 -36.83 24.78
C LYS A 579 -2.24 -37.63 23.52
N LYS A 580 -1.61 -36.96 22.54
CA LYS A 580 -1.31 -37.54 21.23
C LYS A 580 0.04 -38.23 21.19
N TYR A 581 1.05 -37.66 21.86
CA TYR A 581 2.43 -38.13 21.85
C TYR A 581 2.81 -38.62 23.23
N GLY A 582 3.30 -39.85 23.31
CA GLY A 582 3.62 -40.49 24.59
C GLY A 582 5.02 -40.16 25.12
N LYS A 583 5.91 -39.65 24.27
CA LYS A 583 7.32 -39.42 24.61
C LYS A 583 7.77 -37.99 24.24
N PRO A 584 8.63 -37.36 25.06
CA PRO A 584 9.19 -36.04 24.76
C PRO A 584 9.88 -35.96 23.39
N ASP A 585 10.65 -36.98 23.03
CA ASP A 585 11.42 -37.02 21.79
C ASP A 585 10.55 -36.96 20.53
N GLU A 586 9.42 -37.68 20.55
CA GLU A 586 8.45 -37.63 19.44
C GLU A 586 7.81 -36.26 19.31
N LEU A 587 7.48 -35.64 20.45
CA LEU A 587 6.86 -34.32 20.49
C LEU A 587 7.85 -33.25 20.01
N ILE A 588 9.12 -33.27 20.46
CA ILE A 588 10.15 -32.33 20.02
C ILE A 588 10.31 -32.41 18.50
N ARG A 589 10.54 -33.58 17.93
CA ARG A 589 10.68 -33.75 16.47
C ARG A 589 9.45 -33.24 15.72
N ARG A 590 8.27 -33.58 16.22
CA ARG A 590 7.01 -33.15 15.59
C ARG A 590 6.86 -31.61 15.54
N VAL A 591 7.15 -30.92 16.64
CA VAL A 591 7.03 -29.47 16.70
C VAL A 591 8.00 -28.79 15.75
N TYR A 592 9.28 -29.19 15.75
CA TYR A 592 10.27 -28.67 14.82
C TYR A 592 9.93 -28.95 13.36
N ALA A 593 9.53 -30.16 13.05
CA ALA A 593 9.14 -30.54 11.69
C ALA A 593 7.95 -29.76 11.17
N VAL A 594 6.94 -29.45 12.01
CA VAL A 594 5.76 -28.69 11.57
C VAL A 594 6.03 -27.19 11.56
N ALA A 595 6.54 -26.64 12.66
CA ALA A 595 6.70 -25.20 12.81
C ALA A 595 7.84 -24.63 11.96
N LEU A 596 8.95 -25.39 11.83
CA LEU A 596 10.19 -24.93 11.19
C LEU A 596 10.59 -25.72 9.95
N THR A 597 9.89 -26.83 9.65
CA THR A 597 10.15 -27.71 8.48
C THR A 597 11.57 -28.31 8.48
N ARG A 598 12.14 -28.54 9.67
CA ARG A 598 13.46 -29.16 9.89
C ARG A 598 13.52 -29.92 11.20
N GLU A 599 14.57 -30.69 11.36
CA GLU A 599 14.92 -31.29 12.66
C GLU A 599 15.56 -30.23 13.57
N PRO A 600 15.47 -30.39 14.91
CA PRO A 600 16.22 -29.56 15.86
C PRO A 600 17.72 -29.83 15.76
N SER A 601 18.55 -28.82 15.92
CA SER A 601 19.97 -28.97 16.14
C SER A 601 20.24 -29.66 17.49
N GLN A 602 21.47 -30.17 17.70
CA GLN A 602 21.82 -30.81 18.96
C GLN A 602 21.68 -29.86 20.17
N GLN A 603 21.97 -28.58 19.98
CA GLN A 603 21.80 -27.60 21.05
C GLN A 603 20.32 -27.36 21.38
N GLU A 604 19.48 -27.18 20.35
CA GLU A 604 18.04 -27.04 20.52
C GLU A 604 17.40 -28.28 21.14
N TRP A 605 17.86 -29.44 20.73
CA TRP A 605 17.45 -30.73 21.31
C TRP A 605 17.72 -30.78 22.80
N ASN A 606 18.95 -30.43 23.22
CA ASN A 606 19.35 -30.46 24.64
C ASN A 606 18.50 -29.50 25.48
N VAL A 607 18.25 -28.28 24.97
CA VAL A 607 17.39 -27.32 25.66
C VAL A 607 15.95 -27.81 25.75
N ALA A 608 15.39 -28.32 24.66
CA ALA A 608 14.04 -28.88 24.64
C ALA A 608 13.87 -30.04 25.64
N ARG A 609 14.84 -30.95 25.69
CA ARG A 609 14.85 -32.06 26.66
C ARG A 609 14.94 -31.57 28.10
N SER A 610 15.74 -30.54 28.36
CA SER A 610 15.85 -29.95 29.70
C SER A 610 14.52 -29.33 30.17
N LEU A 611 13.76 -28.67 29.29
CA LEU A 611 12.45 -28.09 29.61
C LEU A 611 11.39 -29.18 29.84
N MET A 612 11.35 -30.18 28.96
CA MET A 612 10.30 -31.20 28.99
C MET A 612 10.53 -32.31 30.01
N GLY A 613 11.78 -32.52 30.45
CA GLY A 613 12.15 -33.60 31.34
C GLY A 613 12.02 -35.03 30.72
N ASP A 614 12.08 -36.05 31.56
CA ASP A 614 11.96 -37.47 31.12
C ASP A 614 10.51 -37.89 30.89
N LYS A 615 9.57 -37.22 31.53
CA LYS A 615 8.13 -37.44 31.37
C LYS A 615 7.46 -36.12 30.97
N LEU A 616 6.53 -36.23 30.02
CA LEU A 616 5.74 -35.09 29.60
C LEU A 616 4.95 -34.48 30.78
N SER A 617 5.08 -33.17 30.96
CA SER A 617 4.27 -32.39 31.86
C SER A 617 3.63 -31.23 31.09
N ALA A 618 2.49 -30.74 31.58
CA ALA A 618 1.79 -29.61 30.91
C ALA A 618 2.69 -28.37 30.87
N ASP A 619 3.28 -28.01 32.00
CA ASP A 619 4.13 -26.83 32.12
C ASP A 619 5.39 -26.93 31.25
N GLY A 620 6.13 -28.02 31.33
CA GLY A 620 7.34 -28.20 30.51
C GLY A 620 7.03 -28.29 29.01
N THR A 621 5.86 -28.79 28.63
CA THR A 621 5.43 -28.79 27.23
C THR A 621 5.01 -27.37 26.77
N GLU A 622 4.32 -26.62 27.62
CA GLU A 622 3.96 -25.21 27.37
C GLU A 622 5.22 -24.36 27.19
N ASP A 623 6.21 -24.47 28.10
CA ASP A 623 7.50 -23.78 28.03
C ASP A 623 8.28 -24.11 26.75
N PHE A 624 8.30 -25.39 26.38
CA PHE A 624 8.93 -25.84 25.15
C PHE A 624 8.24 -25.25 23.91
N LEU A 625 6.90 -25.25 23.84
CA LEU A 625 6.16 -24.65 22.75
C LEU A 625 6.42 -23.16 22.67
N TRP A 626 6.39 -22.45 23.82
CA TRP A 626 6.71 -21.02 23.87
C TRP A 626 8.13 -20.75 23.35
N MET A 627 9.11 -21.53 23.77
CA MET A 627 10.50 -21.40 23.31
C MET A 627 10.58 -21.51 21.77
N VAL A 628 9.95 -22.51 21.16
CA VAL A 628 10.02 -22.72 19.71
C VAL A 628 9.31 -21.59 18.95
N PHE A 629 8.16 -21.14 19.43
CA PHE A 629 7.40 -20.07 18.75
C PHE A 629 7.99 -18.68 18.96
N MET A 630 8.92 -18.52 19.91
CA MET A 630 9.70 -17.29 20.06
C MET A 630 10.99 -17.27 19.22
N LEU A 631 11.36 -18.35 18.56
CA LEU A 631 12.52 -18.36 17.67
C LEU A 631 12.32 -17.34 16.53
N PRO A 632 13.36 -16.55 16.18
CA PRO A 632 13.29 -15.66 15.03
C PRO A 632 12.89 -16.39 13.73
N GLU A 633 13.41 -17.58 13.51
CA GLU A 633 13.09 -18.42 12.36
C GLU A 633 11.58 -18.73 12.24
N PHE A 634 10.90 -18.95 13.38
CA PHE A 634 9.46 -19.17 13.40
C PHE A 634 8.71 -17.92 12.96
N ASN A 635 9.14 -16.75 13.44
CA ASN A 635 8.44 -15.48 13.26
C ASN A 635 8.59 -14.87 11.86
N TYR A 636 9.48 -15.42 11.04
CA TYR A 636 9.76 -14.88 9.70
C TYR A 636 9.53 -15.92 8.60
N VAL A 637 9.13 -15.42 7.45
CA VAL A 637 9.19 -16.11 6.16
C VAL A 637 10.53 -15.77 5.52
N ASN A 638 11.42 -16.72 5.49
CA ASN A 638 12.79 -16.58 4.99
C ASN A 638 12.94 -17.15 3.59
#